data_771d28e66fde89004f431d305dc461e6
#
_entry.id   771d28e66fde89004f431d305dc461e6
#
_cell.length_a   1.000
_cell.length_b   1.000
_cell.length_c   1.000
_cell.angle_alpha   90.00
_cell.angle_beta   90.00
_cell.angle_gamma   90.00
#
_symmetry.space_group_name_H-M   'P 1'
#
loop_
_entity.id
_entity.type
_entity.pdbx_description
1 polymer ?
#
loop_
_entity_poly.entity_id
_entity_poly.type
_entity_poly.pdbx_seq_one_letter_code
_entity_poly.pdbx_strand_id
1 'polypeptide(L)'
;MNPAEGGETPAREYLDPPDYKKGTKPSNVWKYLKRFAPASKEGKNVECICEVTGEDGVTRPCGRLLTWQGSKMGTTNLLSHLKMHKNEYLECMSESSHSKVSNVNAMSPLKNVPGLADDGLGNSDDDTPHDGMNTPPVNGTHRNDTTRAHRGGAGAGKSGRDIKRAAWHQRRDDGDLDHDMDALVTMSQLQHQQPMFPAEALDGGTHVPWSSKRRGKVINDPVHGHMYFPGIVVDAIDTPQVQRLRELKQLGTSYYVFPGASHNRFEHSLGTSHLATNMFDALRMRAPLEAREALTGEDRVAVQLAGLCHDLGHGPFSHVFDNEFLPRRVAGWHAGDEPPWNHEAMGADMFRWMVDDNGMDLEKGIIDKVCDLITSANVESATPGTRFLWDIVANKRNSIDVDKFEYLLRDQHGTGVKGNVDVGRLMSFMKVIDDQICFKASEVYNVYDLFHTRANMHQKVYTHKKAKGIEYMIVDALVEADIAWDSEISKAIWDVNEFIRLDDTILKRIEWSKEAKLQKGRDLVRKIRRRELYQYVNDFAVPEEDIVGFKPVTEVDVTSCQGDNGVPGGLRPDDICVQNVKIDYAMKSKNPVDSVKFFQDYGDERSFHIDKSKVSLLLPNSFIERKVRVFSKNRDPVYVEAVAKAFENYQRRMYKQELQLTPMRKRARSSQDER
;
A
#
# COMPACT_ATOMS: atom_id res chain seq x y z
N MET A 1 61.77 -26.81 -3.07
CA MET A 1 61.80 -27.66 -4.25
C MET A 1 60.36 -27.75 -4.71
N ASN A 2 60.05 -26.95 -5.54
CA ASN A 2 59.96 -26.70 -6.93
C ASN A 2 58.57 -26.91 -7.52
N PRO A 3 58.29 -26.26 -8.64
CA PRO A 3 57.24 -25.25 -8.74
C PRO A 3 56.08 -25.77 -9.59
N ALA A 4 55.00 -25.02 -9.52
CA ALA A 4 53.83 -25.19 -10.33
C ALA A 4 54.14 -25.07 -11.84
N GLU A 5 53.78 -26.09 -12.60
CA GLU A 5 53.69 -26.06 -14.05
C GLU A 5 52.52 -25.17 -14.45
N GLY A 6 52.87 -24.08 -15.15
CA GLY A 6 51.94 -23.27 -15.87
C GLY A 6 51.39 -24.01 -17.07
N GLY A 7 50.21 -24.57 -16.94
CA GLY A 7 49.47 -25.10 -18.10
C GLY A 7 48.94 -23.94 -18.91
N GLU A 8 49.51 -23.67 -20.05
CA GLU A 8 48.92 -22.82 -21.09
C GLU A 8 47.52 -23.35 -21.44
N THR A 9 46.51 -22.59 -21.21
CA THR A 9 45.16 -22.92 -21.68
C THR A 9 45.19 -22.93 -23.20
N PRO A 10 44.74 -23.99 -23.89
CA PRO A 10 44.79 -24.03 -25.37
C PRO A 10 44.00 -22.87 -25.94
N ALA A 11 44.57 -22.21 -26.96
CA ALA A 11 43.96 -21.09 -27.65
C ALA A 11 42.54 -21.49 -28.13
N ARG A 12 41.54 -20.75 -27.75
CA ARG A 12 40.14 -21.00 -28.15
C ARG A 12 39.92 -20.55 -29.58
N GLU A 13 39.35 -21.41 -30.38
CA GLU A 13 38.89 -21.05 -31.72
C GLU A 13 37.54 -20.32 -31.63
N TYR A 14 37.52 -19.05 -31.99
CA TYR A 14 36.33 -18.23 -31.96
C TYR A 14 35.50 -18.44 -33.23
N LEU A 15 34.19 -18.52 -33.07
CA LEU A 15 33.20 -18.67 -34.11
C LEU A 15 32.59 -17.29 -34.44
N ASP A 16 32.19 -17.14 -35.72
CA ASP A 16 31.44 -15.95 -36.13
C ASP A 16 30.11 -15.78 -35.34
N PRO A 17 29.57 -14.56 -35.25
CA PRO A 17 28.24 -14.34 -34.70
C PRO A 17 27.22 -15.24 -35.41
N PRO A 18 26.17 -15.69 -34.69
CA PRO A 18 25.17 -16.60 -35.27
C PRO A 18 24.44 -15.98 -36.46
N ASP A 19 24.17 -16.79 -37.48
CA ASP A 19 23.34 -16.39 -38.61
C ASP A 19 21.93 -15.98 -38.16
N TYR A 20 21.49 -14.80 -38.57
CA TYR A 20 20.16 -14.31 -38.38
C TYR A 20 19.27 -14.59 -39.59
N LYS A 21 17.97 -14.80 -39.40
CA LYS A 21 17.01 -14.94 -40.50
C LYS A 21 17.14 -13.76 -41.47
N LYS A 22 17.09 -14.03 -42.77
CA LYS A 22 17.19 -13.04 -43.84
C LYS A 22 16.31 -11.81 -43.51
N GLY A 23 16.94 -10.63 -43.30
CA GLY A 23 16.27 -9.37 -43.00
C GLY A 23 16.42 -8.86 -41.55
N THR A 24 17.00 -9.62 -40.64
CA THR A 24 17.29 -9.17 -39.24
C THR A 24 18.76 -8.77 -39.13
N LYS A 25 19.03 -7.57 -38.60
CA LYS A 25 20.40 -7.14 -38.26
C LYS A 25 20.93 -7.91 -37.06
N PRO A 26 22.22 -8.28 -37.01
CA PRO A 26 22.85 -8.84 -35.82
C PRO A 26 22.67 -7.90 -34.61
N SER A 27 22.52 -8.46 -33.42
CA SER A 27 22.48 -7.66 -32.19
C SER A 27 23.86 -7.04 -31.93
N ASN A 28 23.91 -5.76 -31.59
CA ASN A 28 25.15 -5.03 -31.30
C ASN A 28 25.95 -5.65 -30.13
N VAL A 29 25.33 -6.49 -29.33
CA VAL A 29 25.97 -7.20 -28.22
C VAL A 29 27.19 -8.02 -28.67
N TRP A 30 27.21 -8.48 -29.92
CA TRP A 30 28.31 -9.29 -30.46
C TRP A 30 29.58 -8.49 -30.77
N LYS A 31 29.58 -7.18 -30.67
CA LYS A 31 30.81 -6.37 -30.69
C LYS A 31 31.70 -6.65 -29.49
N TYR A 32 31.10 -6.98 -28.35
CA TYR A 32 31.73 -7.09 -27.04
C TYR A 32 31.84 -8.54 -26.54
N LEU A 33 31.32 -9.48 -27.29
CA LEU A 33 31.26 -10.90 -26.94
C LEU A 33 31.72 -11.78 -28.09
N LYS A 34 32.57 -12.75 -27.82
CA LYS A 34 33.01 -13.74 -28.78
C LYS A 34 32.44 -15.12 -28.46
N ARG A 35 31.92 -15.79 -29.49
CA ARG A 35 31.39 -17.14 -29.40
C ARG A 35 32.49 -18.16 -29.68
N PHE A 36 32.45 -19.33 -29.02
CA PHE A 36 33.34 -20.46 -29.29
C PHE A 36 32.55 -21.78 -29.19
N ALA A 37 33.13 -22.86 -29.75
CA ALA A 37 32.52 -24.17 -29.64
C ALA A 37 32.56 -24.64 -28.17
N PRO A 38 31.48 -25.26 -27.64
CA PRO A 38 31.43 -25.68 -26.25
C PRO A 38 32.40 -26.84 -26.06
N ALA A 39 33.59 -26.53 -25.53
CA ALA A 39 34.60 -27.51 -25.14
C ALA A 39 34.51 -27.94 -23.67
N SER A 40 33.61 -27.38 -22.88
CA SER A 40 33.52 -27.62 -21.45
C SER A 40 32.25 -28.37 -21.04
N LYS A 41 32.33 -29.21 -20.03
CA LYS A 41 31.18 -29.85 -19.35
C LYS A 41 30.17 -28.86 -18.77
N GLU A 42 30.53 -27.58 -18.67
CA GLU A 42 29.70 -26.51 -18.12
C GLU A 42 28.78 -25.82 -19.16
N GLY A 43 28.88 -26.14 -20.45
CA GLY A 43 28.03 -25.62 -21.52
C GLY A 43 28.20 -24.12 -21.81
N LYS A 44 29.27 -23.49 -21.33
CA LYS A 44 29.59 -22.08 -21.60
C LYS A 44 30.21 -21.96 -22.99
N ASN A 45 29.73 -21.03 -23.80
CA ASN A 45 30.09 -20.90 -25.21
C ASN A 45 30.24 -19.45 -25.71
N VAL A 46 30.29 -18.48 -24.79
CA VAL A 46 30.51 -17.06 -25.11
C VAL A 46 31.45 -16.44 -24.09
N GLU A 47 32.41 -15.66 -24.55
CA GLU A 47 33.38 -14.95 -23.72
C GLU A 47 33.23 -13.43 -23.91
N CYS A 48 33.28 -12.67 -22.78
CA CYS A 48 33.29 -11.23 -22.80
C CYS A 48 34.68 -10.71 -23.10
N ILE A 49 34.81 -9.84 -24.10
CA ILE A 49 36.07 -9.23 -24.55
C ILE A 49 36.21 -7.76 -24.11
N CYS A 50 35.29 -7.22 -23.29
CA CYS A 50 35.42 -5.87 -22.75
C CYS A 50 36.65 -5.75 -21.87
N GLU A 51 37.23 -4.57 -21.83
CA GLU A 51 38.37 -4.26 -20.96
C GLU A 51 37.90 -3.77 -19.60
N VAL A 52 38.51 -4.26 -18.54
CA VAL A 52 38.19 -3.88 -17.16
C VAL A 52 39.49 -3.47 -16.46
N THR A 53 39.50 -2.28 -15.86
CA THR A 53 40.62 -1.82 -15.01
C THR A 53 40.44 -2.33 -13.60
N GLY A 54 41.36 -3.15 -13.12
CA GLY A 54 41.35 -3.67 -11.75
C GLY A 54 41.76 -2.62 -10.72
N GLU A 55 41.60 -2.96 -9.43
CA GLU A 55 42.05 -2.11 -8.31
C GLU A 55 43.55 -1.78 -8.34
N ASP A 56 44.35 -2.59 -9.03
CA ASP A 56 45.78 -2.41 -9.29
C ASP A 56 46.09 -1.39 -10.41
N GLY A 57 45.05 -0.77 -11.00
CA GLY A 57 45.17 0.16 -12.13
C GLY A 57 45.52 -0.48 -13.46
N VAL A 58 45.54 -1.78 -13.56
CA VAL A 58 45.90 -2.53 -14.80
C VAL A 58 44.64 -2.93 -15.55
N THR A 59 44.57 -2.52 -16.84
CA THR A 59 43.44 -2.88 -17.73
C THR A 59 43.63 -4.26 -18.32
N ARG A 60 42.67 -5.13 -18.16
CA ARG A 60 42.65 -6.53 -18.68
C ARG A 60 41.31 -6.85 -19.31
N PRO A 61 41.24 -7.79 -20.27
CA PRO A 61 39.96 -8.31 -20.76
C PRO A 61 39.17 -8.94 -19.64
N CYS A 62 37.85 -8.71 -19.62
CA CYS A 62 36.93 -9.30 -18.63
C CYS A 62 36.99 -10.85 -18.61
N GLY A 63 37.08 -11.48 -19.79
CA GLY A 63 37.25 -12.93 -19.96
C GLY A 63 36.12 -13.79 -19.38
N ARG A 64 35.02 -13.20 -18.87
CA ARG A 64 33.91 -13.95 -18.28
C ARG A 64 33.20 -14.84 -19.26
N LEU A 65 33.09 -16.12 -18.92
CA LEU A 65 32.43 -17.13 -19.75
C LEU A 65 30.92 -17.15 -19.49
N LEU A 66 30.14 -17.08 -20.56
CA LEU A 66 28.68 -17.02 -20.54
C LEU A 66 28.10 -18.18 -21.36
N THR A 67 26.83 -18.51 -21.12
CA THR A 67 26.08 -19.51 -21.89
C THR A 67 25.11 -18.83 -22.85
N TRP A 68 25.11 -19.22 -24.12
CA TRP A 68 24.11 -18.80 -25.09
C TRP A 68 23.52 -20.04 -25.80
N GLN A 69 22.21 -20.18 -25.77
CA GLN A 69 21.49 -21.36 -26.26
C GLN A 69 20.84 -21.19 -27.62
N GLY A 70 21.29 -20.20 -28.40
CA GLY A 70 20.83 -19.96 -29.74
C GLY A 70 19.71 -18.94 -29.87
N SER A 71 19.23 -18.74 -31.13
CA SER A 71 18.31 -17.66 -31.49
C SER A 71 16.91 -17.72 -30.84
N LYS A 72 16.53 -18.83 -30.22
CA LYS A 72 15.22 -18.99 -29.55
C LYS A 72 15.12 -18.24 -28.19
N MET A 73 16.25 -17.98 -27.53
CA MET A 73 16.28 -17.30 -26.20
C MET A 73 16.76 -15.85 -26.27
N GLY A 74 17.09 -15.33 -27.47
CA GLY A 74 17.59 -13.95 -27.61
C GLY A 74 18.96 -13.71 -26.98
N THR A 75 19.39 -12.46 -26.92
CA THR A 75 20.67 -12.01 -26.34
C THR A 75 20.54 -11.35 -24.98
N THR A 76 19.40 -11.50 -24.30
CA THR A 76 19.09 -10.83 -23.02
C THR A 76 20.10 -11.14 -21.93
N ASN A 77 20.50 -12.41 -21.78
CA ASN A 77 21.50 -12.82 -20.78
C ASN A 77 22.89 -12.23 -21.06
N LEU A 78 23.21 -12.03 -22.33
CA LEU A 78 24.48 -11.44 -22.78
C LEU A 78 24.50 -9.94 -22.53
N LEU A 79 23.37 -9.24 -22.76
CA LEU A 79 23.17 -7.83 -22.42
C LEU A 79 23.24 -7.61 -20.92
N SER A 80 22.70 -8.52 -20.13
CA SER A 80 22.78 -8.43 -18.66
C SER A 80 24.22 -8.45 -18.14
N HIS A 81 25.10 -9.20 -18.77
CA HIS A 81 26.52 -9.15 -18.43
C HIS A 81 27.18 -7.84 -18.88
N LEU A 82 26.90 -7.36 -20.11
CA LEU A 82 27.44 -6.08 -20.59
C LEU A 82 27.04 -4.87 -19.73
N LYS A 83 25.91 -4.94 -19.04
CA LYS A 83 25.52 -3.87 -18.06
C LYS A 83 26.56 -3.64 -16.97
N MET A 84 27.38 -4.62 -16.63
CA MET A 84 28.49 -4.44 -15.68
C MET A 84 29.63 -3.64 -16.27
N HIS A 85 29.67 -3.48 -17.59
CA HIS A 85 30.62 -2.66 -18.34
C HIS A 85 29.89 -1.41 -18.84
N LYS A 86 29.80 -0.37 -18.01
CA LYS A 86 28.91 0.79 -18.20
C LYS A 86 29.06 1.45 -19.57
N ASN A 87 30.29 1.67 -20.04
CA ASN A 87 30.54 2.38 -21.28
C ASN A 87 30.13 1.55 -22.52
N GLU A 88 30.50 0.29 -22.58
CA GLU A 88 30.19 -0.62 -23.65
C GLU A 88 28.68 -0.92 -23.74
N TYR A 89 28.02 -0.96 -22.59
CA TYR A 89 26.56 -1.11 -22.55
C TYR A 89 25.85 0.11 -23.13
N LEU A 90 26.27 1.33 -22.75
CA LEU A 90 25.68 2.58 -23.25
C LEU A 90 25.90 2.73 -24.73
N GLU A 91 27.09 2.38 -25.26
CA GLU A 91 27.37 2.37 -26.68
C GLU A 91 26.50 1.36 -27.43
N CYS A 92 26.36 0.14 -26.91
CA CYS A 92 25.50 -0.90 -27.48
C CYS A 92 24.03 -0.45 -27.55
N MET A 93 23.53 0.26 -26.54
CA MET A 93 22.14 0.76 -26.48
C MET A 93 21.91 1.98 -27.35
N SER A 94 22.90 2.91 -27.44
CA SER A 94 22.80 4.10 -28.30
C SER A 94 22.69 3.76 -29.78
N GLU A 95 23.46 2.81 -30.25
CA GLU A 95 23.37 2.31 -31.61
C GLU A 95 22.03 1.61 -31.91
N SER A 96 21.41 0.98 -30.92
CA SER A 96 20.08 0.38 -31.02
C SER A 96 18.95 1.41 -31.15
N SER A 97 19.10 2.59 -30.56
CA SER A 97 18.09 3.66 -30.61
C SER A 97 18.06 4.40 -31.93
N HIS A 98 19.21 4.52 -32.63
CA HIS A 98 19.27 5.15 -33.95
C HIS A 98 18.58 4.32 -35.05
N SER A 99 18.39 3.01 -34.86
CA SER A 99 17.65 2.17 -35.79
C SER A 99 16.11 2.20 -35.62
N LYS A 100 15.60 2.82 -34.60
CA LYS A 100 14.13 2.93 -34.31
C LYS A 100 13.49 4.25 -34.78
N VAL A 101 14.27 5.27 -35.12
CA VAL A 101 13.75 6.59 -35.54
C VAL A 101 13.33 6.66 -37.01
N SER A 102 13.63 5.66 -37.84
CA SER A 102 13.31 5.66 -39.28
C SER A 102 11.99 4.97 -39.67
N ASN A 103 11.14 4.53 -38.72
CA ASN A 103 9.90 3.80 -39.03
C ASN A 103 8.66 4.26 -38.23
N VAL A 104 8.44 5.57 -38.12
CA VAL A 104 7.18 6.12 -37.64
C VAL A 104 6.58 7.02 -38.72
N ASN A 105 6.16 6.40 -39.82
CA ASN A 105 5.15 6.98 -40.74
C ASN A 105 4.62 5.88 -41.65
N ALA A 106 3.63 5.13 -41.19
CA ALA A 106 2.60 4.46 -41.99
C ALA A 106 1.61 3.73 -41.06
N MET A 107 0.61 4.42 -40.59
CA MET A 107 -0.65 3.78 -40.16
C MET A 107 -1.58 3.72 -41.35
N SER A 108 -2.05 2.54 -41.70
CA SER A 108 -3.25 2.29 -42.47
C SER A 108 -3.95 1.00 -41.98
N PRO A 109 -5.29 0.86 -42.16
CA PRO A 109 -6.16 0.27 -41.15
C PRO A 109 -6.41 -1.24 -41.32
N LEU A 110 -6.87 -1.84 -40.26
CA LEU A 110 -7.35 -3.22 -40.10
C LEU A 110 -8.33 -3.66 -41.18
N LYS A 111 -8.04 -4.80 -41.83
CA LYS A 111 -9.00 -5.64 -42.56
C LYS A 111 -8.84 -7.11 -42.13
N ASN A 112 -9.95 -7.62 -41.62
CA ASN A 112 -10.48 -8.99 -41.64
C ASN A 112 -9.54 -10.16 -41.94
N VAL A 113 -9.55 -11.11 -41.02
CA VAL A 113 -9.13 -12.51 -41.30
C VAL A 113 -10.33 -13.43 -41.05
N PRO A 114 -10.71 -14.32 -41.99
CA PRO A 114 -11.73 -15.33 -41.83
C PRO A 114 -11.13 -16.67 -41.36
N GLY A 115 -11.89 -17.36 -40.56
CA GLY A 115 -12.20 -18.75 -40.40
C GLY A 115 -11.15 -19.85 -40.50
N LEU A 116 -11.23 -20.74 -39.54
CA LEU A 116 -11.10 -22.19 -39.73
C LEU A 116 -11.99 -22.91 -38.73
N ALA A 117 -12.93 -23.65 -39.26
CA ALA A 117 -13.71 -24.74 -38.69
C ALA A 117 -12.74 -25.91 -38.34
N ASP A 118 -13.03 -26.94 -37.63
CA ASP A 118 -14.26 -27.70 -37.29
C ASP A 118 -13.82 -28.88 -36.42
N ASP A 119 -14.78 -29.55 -35.82
CA ASP A 119 -14.87 -30.89 -35.22
C ASP A 119 -15.08 -30.86 -33.71
N GLY A 120 -16.22 -31.27 -33.12
CA GLY A 120 -17.29 -32.15 -33.53
C GLY A 120 -17.68 -33.06 -32.35
N LEU A 121 -18.97 -33.32 -32.15
CA LEU A 121 -19.61 -34.26 -31.22
C LEU A 121 -20.07 -33.67 -29.87
N GLY A 122 -21.30 -33.68 -29.43
CA GLY A 122 -22.54 -34.18 -29.97
C GLY A 122 -23.58 -34.33 -28.82
N ASN A 123 -24.81 -33.95 -29.09
CA ASN A 123 -26.07 -34.36 -28.48
C ASN A 123 -26.33 -34.14 -26.96
N SER A 124 -27.48 -33.73 -26.49
CA SER A 124 -28.86 -33.83 -26.99
C SER A 124 -29.82 -32.96 -26.18
N ASP A 125 -30.80 -32.37 -26.85
CA ASP A 125 -32.24 -32.24 -26.57
C ASP A 125 -32.73 -31.82 -25.15
N ASP A 126 -33.64 -30.92 -24.93
CA ASP A 126 -34.93 -30.67 -25.58
C ASP A 126 -35.64 -29.43 -24.98
N ASP A 127 -36.43 -28.82 -25.83
CA ASP A 127 -37.70 -28.13 -25.64
C ASP A 127 -37.81 -26.65 -25.25
N THR A 128 -38.24 -25.92 -26.25
CA THR A 128 -38.95 -24.65 -26.31
C THR A 128 -40.49 -24.86 -25.99
N PRO A 129 -41.42 -23.86 -26.04
CA PRO A 129 -41.36 -22.54 -26.68
C PRO A 129 -42.25 -21.39 -26.07
N HIS A 130 -42.15 -20.19 -26.77
CA HIS A 130 -43.19 -19.14 -26.95
C HIS A 130 -43.50 -18.19 -25.79
N ASP A 131 -43.69 -16.90 -25.94
CA ASP A 131 -44.17 -15.88 -26.89
C ASP A 131 -43.76 -14.51 -26.37
N GLY A 132 -43.49 -13.47 -27.01
CA GLY A 132 -43.99 -12.87 -28.18
C GLY A 132 -44.28 -11.38 -27.97
N MET A 133 -43.86 -10.53 -28.91
CA MET A 133 -44.38 -9.20 -29.27
C MET A 133 -43.83 -7.95 -28.51
N ASN A 134 -43.21 -7.08 -29.13
CA ASN A 134 -43.44 -6.04 -30.17
C ASN A 134 -42.84 -4.72 -29.76
N THR A 135 -41.94 -4.26 -30.56
CA THR A 135 -41.69 -2.83 -30.81
C THR A 135 -42.72 -2.33 -31.82
N PRO A 136 -43.01 -1.03 -31.95
CA PRO A 136 -42.23 -0.23 -32.87
C PRO A 136 -42.15 1.29 -32.54
N PRO A 137 -41.55 2.11 -33.44
CA PRO A 137 -40.95 3.43 -33.17
C PRO A 137 -41.81 4.61 -33.65
N VAL A 138 -41.52 5.80 -33.19
CA VAL A 138 -41.96 7.03 -33.92
C VAL A 138 -40.94 8.16 -33.83
N ASN A 139 -40.65 8.68 -35.00
CA ASN A 139 -39.99 9.90 -35.42
C ASN A 139 -40.69 11.20 -35.00
N GLY A 140 -39.93 12.32 -35.12
CA GLY A 140 -40.51 13.67 -35.31
C GLY A 140 -39.53 14.77 -34.85
N THR A 141 -38.60 15.21 -35.61
CA THR A 141 -38.44 16.43 -36.44
C THR A 141 -39.16 17.73 -35.94
N HIS A 142 -38.37 18.82 -35.79
CA HIS A 142 -38.42 20.17 -36.40
C HIS A 142 -37.55 21.11 -35.59
N ARG A 143 -36.48 21.68 -36.16
CA ARG A 143 -36.31 22.88 -37.01
C ARG A 143 -36.93 24.18 -36.45
N ASN A 144 -36.07 25.14 -36.19
CA ASN A 144 -35.82 26.41 -36.91
C ASN A 144 -35.09 27.38 -35.99
N ASP A 145 -33.97 27.90 -36.35
CA ASP A 145 -33.63 29.05 -37.21
C ASP A 145 -34.03 30.41 -36.64
N THR A 146 -33.08 31.29 -36.46
CA THR A 146 -32.87 32.60 -37.12
C THR A 146 -31.84 33.43 -36.32
N THR A 147 -30.66 33.68 -36.86
CA THR A 147 -30.13 34.82 -37.61
C THR A 147 -30.11 36.17 -36.92
N ARG A 148 -28.97 36.82 -36.85
CA ARG A 148 -28.45 38.02 -37.57
C ARG A 148 -27.49 38.81 -36.67
N ALA A 149 -26.23 38.92 -36.96
CA ALA A 149 -25.52 39.80 -37.88
C ALA A 149 -25.58 41.33 -37.53
N HIS A 150 -24.41 41.88 -37.29
CA HIS A 150 -23.77 42.97 -38.04
C HIS A 150 -22.53 43.53 -37.31
N ARG A 151 -21.43 43.49 -38.03
CA ARG A 151 -20.59 44.60 -38.56
C ARG A 151 -20.11 45.63 -37.53
N GLY A 152 -18.91 46.01 -37.48
CA GLY A 152 -17.82 46.19 -38.41
C GLY A 152 -16.90 47.23 -37.83
N GLY A 153 -15.71 47.37 -38.36
CA GLY A 153 -14.98 48.60 -38.26
C GLY A 153 -13.46 48.44 -38.07
N ALA A 154 -12.77 48.65 -39.12
CA ALA A 154 -11.30 48.66 -39.26
C ALA A 154 -10.66 49.88 -38.59
N GLY A 155 -9.37 49.76 -38.21
CA GLY A 155 -8.54 50.90 -37.86
C GLY A 155 -7.09 50.48 -37.67
N ALA A 156 -6.27 50.74 -38.65
CA ALA A 156 -4.82 50.54 -38.66
C ALA A 156 -4.11 51.60 -37.81
N GLY A 157 -2.99 51.24 -37.16
CA GLY A 157 -2.09 52.18 -36.54
C GLY A 157 -0.77 51.53 -36.12
N LYS A 158 0.25 51.69 -36.92
CA LYS A 158 1.67 51.39 -36.64
C LYS A 158 2.19 52.30 -35.56
N SER A 159 2.96 51.80 -34.60
CA SER A 159 4.25 52.40 -34.21
C SER A 159 5.05 51.45 -33.32
N GLY A 160 6.26 51.20 -33.72
CA GLY A 160 7.26 50.43 -32.99
C GLY A 160 7.79 51.22 -31.78
N ARG A 161 8.17 50.45 -30.77
CA ARG A 161 9.23 50.86 -29.85
C ARG A 161 9.95 49.60 -29.38
N ASP A 162 11.28 49.60 -29.64
CA ASP A 162 12.29 48.72 -29.13
C ASP A 162 12.20 48.64 -27.60
N ILE A 163 12.04 47.42 -27.08
CA ILE A 163 12.37 47.13 -25.68
C ILE A 163 13.54 46.11 -25.67
N LYS A 164 14.64 46.65 -25.18
CA LYS A 164 15.92 45.98 -24.98
C LYS A 164 15.73 44.65 -24.25
N ARG A 165 16.22 43.58 -24.88
CA ARG A 165 16.50 42.28 -24.21
C ARG A 165 17.57 42.49 -23.16
N ALA A 166 17.20 42.51 -21.89
CA ALA A 166 18.12 42.30 -20.78
C ALA A 166 18.43 40.81 -20.73
N ALA A 167 19.64 40.44 -21.09
CA ALA A 167 20.17 39.10 -20.91
C ALA A 167 20.39 38.86 -19.41
N TRP A 168 19.52 38.01 -18.85
CA TRP A 168 19.81 37.40 -17.54
C TRP A 168 20.72 36.19 -17.85
N HIS A 169 21.99 36.35 -17.58
CA HIS A 169 22.91 35.24 -17.38
C HIS A 169 22.54 34.59 -16.03
N GLN A 170 21.67 33.63 -16.05
CA GLN A 170 21.52 32.67 -14.99
C GLN A 170 22.66 31.67 -15.14
N ARG A 171 23.59 31.66 -14.21
CA ARG A 171 24.52 30.54 -14.02
C ARG A 171 23.64 29.35 -13.66
N ARG A 172 23.55 28.40 -14.55
CA ARG A 172 23.09 27.04 -14.23
C ARG A 172 24.29 26.39 -13.54
N ASP A 173 24.14 26.06 -12.28
CA ASP A 173 24.95 25.04 -11.64
C ASP A 173 24.57 23.72 -12.27
N ASP A 174 25.36 23.21 -13.20
CA ASP A 174 25.12 21.93 -13.91
C ASP A 174 25.37 20.69 -13.02
N GLY A 175 25.64 20.87 -11.69
CA GLY A 175 25.91 19.77 -10.76
C GLY A 175 24.67 19.07 -10.19
N ASP A 176 23.51 19.77 -10.13
CA ASP A 176 22.33 19.26 -9.42
C ASP A 176 21.49 18.28 -10.26
N LEU A 177 21.57 18.34 -11.60
CA LEU A 177 20.80 17.48 -12.49
C LEU A 177 21.36 16.05 -12.61
N ASP A 178 22.69 15.90 -12.50
CA ASP A 178 23.32 14.56 -12.61
C ASP A 178 23.05 13.70 -11.36
N HIS A 179 23.03 14.29 -10.14
CA HIS A 179 22.71 13.54 -8.93
C HIS A 179 21.21 13.15 -8.84
N ASP A 180 20.31 13.99 -9.31
CA ASP A 180 18.88 13.68 -9.35
C ASP A 180 18.56 12.62 -10.42
N MET A 181 19.29 12.62 -11.54
CA MET A 181 19.19 11.59 -12.57
C MET A 181 19.70 10.22 -12.07
N ASP A 182 20.78 10.17 -11.30
CA ASP A 182 21.28 8.93 -10.70
C ASP A 182 20.31 8.36 -9.67
N ALA A 183 19.62 9.20 -8.89
CA ALA A 183 18.58 8.76 -7.96
C ALA A 183 17.35 8.20 -8.68
N LEU A 184 16.90 8.85 -9.76
CA LEU A 184 15.77 8.39 -10.58
C LEU A 184 16.10 7.12 -11.36
N VAL A 185 17.32 6.99 -11.87
CA VAL A 185 17.80 5.77 -12.54
C VAL A 185 17.84 4.61 -11.56
N THR A 186 18.26 4.85 -10.30
CA THR A 186 18.31 3.81 -9.27
C THR A 186 16.92 3.26 -8.93
N MET A 187 15.88 4.11 -8.89
CA MET A 187 14.50 3.65 -8.59
C MET A 187 13.80 3.02 -9.80
N SER A 188 14.05 3.52 -11.01
CA SER A 188 13.63 2.81 -12.22
C SER A 188 14.26 1.42 -12.29
N GLN A 189 15.48 1.28 -11.78
CA GLN A 189 16.14 0.00 -11.65
C GLN A 189 15.54 -0.85 -10.53
N LEU A 190 15.12 -0.28 -9.40
CA LEU A 190 14.46 -1.00 -8.31
C LEU A 190 13.02 -1.43 -8.68
N GLN A 191 12.31 -0.65 -9.50
CA GLN A 191 10.95 -1.01 -9.95
C GLN A 191 10.93 -2.07 -11.07
N HIS A 192 12.03 -2.26 -11.82
CA HIS A 192 12.08 -3.15 -12.99
C HIS A 192 13.14 -4.24 -12.92
N GLN A 193 13.90 -4.35 -11.83
CA GLN A 193 14.91 -5.39 -11.67
C GLN A 193 14.42 -6.49 -10.73
N GLN A 194 14.58 -7.74 -11.17
CA GLN A 194 14.90 -8.83 -10.28
C GLN A 194 15.96 -8.34 -9.27
N PRO A 195 15.90 -8.75 -8.01
CA PRO A 195 16.82 -8.26 -6.97
C PRO A 195 18.25 -8.30 -7.51
N MET A 196 18.94 -7.16 -7.46
CA MET A 196 20.31 -7.01 -7.94
C MET A 196 21.30 -7.89 -7.17
N PHE A 197 20.82 -8.55 -6.09
CA PHE A 197 21.62 -9.47 -5.31
C PHE A 197 20.80 -10.75 -5.08
N PRO A 198 21.19 -11.88 -5.67
CA PRO A 198 20.89 -13.17 -5.04
C PRO A 198 21.34 -13.10 -3.59
N ALA A 199 20.60 -13.68 -2.66
CA ALA A 199 21.03 -13.82 -1.26
C ALA A 199 22.44 -14.43 -1.15
N GLU A 200 22.88 -15.15 -2.17
CA GLU A 200 24.21 -15.73 -2.37
C GLU A 200 25.33 -14.69 -2.62
N ALA A 201 25.03 -13.46 -2.98
CA ALA A 201 26.05 -12.43 -3.27
C ALA A 201 26.44 -11.60 -2.01
N LEU A 202 25.74 -11.78 -0.89
CA LEU A 202 26.15 -11.26 0.41
C LEU A 202 27.05 -12.22 1.18
N ASP A 203 27.28 -13.41 0.63
CA ASP A 203 28.03 -14.51 1.27
C ASP A 203 29.53 -14.38 0.97
N GLY A 204 30.18 -13.46 1.64
CA GLY A 204 31.62 -13.41 1.79
C GLY A 204 32.16 -14.46 2.78
N GLY A 205 31.55 -15.66 2.86
CA GLY A 205 32.02 -16.76 3.70
C GLY A 205 31.78 -16.57 5.21
N THR A 206 30.91 -15.67 5.62
CA THR A 206 30.47 -15.51 7.01
C THR A 206 29.27 -16.40 7.31
N HIS A 207 29.21 -16.95 8.52
CA HIS A 207 28.08 -17.71 9.03
C HIS A 207 26.79 -16.90 8.84
N VAL A 208 25.82 -17.46 8.10
CA VAL A 208 24.50 -16.84 7.91
C VAL A 208 23.62 -17.33 9.07
N PRO A 209 23.04 -16.44 9.90
CA PRO A 209 22.30 -16.81 11.12
C PRO A 209 20.87 -17.30 10.82
N TRP A 210 20.65 -17.75 9.60
CA TRP A 210 19.42 -18.45 9.17
C TRP A 210 19.74 -19.43 8.06
N SER A 211 18.91 -20.46 7.92
CA SER A 211 18.96 -21.32 6.75
C SER A 211 17.55 -21.56 6.19
N SER A 212 17.45 -21.74 4.90
CA SER A 212 16.23 -22.17 4.25
C SER A 212 16.54 -23.17 3.15
N LYS A 213 15.78 -24.25 3.11
CA LYS A 213 15.84 -25.24 2.03
C LYS A 213 15.08 -24.76 0.78
N ARG A 214 14.30 -23.68 0.90
CA ARG A 214 13.48 -23.14 -0.18
C ARG A 214 14.28 -22.16 -1.01
N ARG A 215 13.98 -22.14 -2.30
CA ARG A 215 14.44 -21.08 -3.21
C ARG A 215 13.54 -19.86 -3.06
N GLY A 216 14.09 -18.67 -3.31
CA GLY A 216 13.30 -17.46 -3.38
C GLY A 216 12.20 -17.55 -4.45
N LYS A 217 11.10 -16.86 -4.23
CA LYS A 217 9.94 -16.76 -5.13
C LYS A 217 9.71 -15.33 -5.60
N VAL A 218 9.19 -15.20 -6.83
CA VAL A 218 8.61 -13.94 -7.33
C VAL A 218 7.10 -14.07 -7.28
N ILE A 219 6.43 -13.12 -6.61
CA ILE A 219 4.98 -13.03 -6.53
C ILE A 219 4.55 -11.80 -7.32
N ASN A 220 3.52 -11.95 -8.17
CA ASN A 220 2.96 -10.84 -8.92
C ASN A 220 1.82 -10.18 -8.13
N ASP A 221 1.90 -8.86 -7.98
CA ASP A 221 0.94 -8.05 -7.21
C ASP A 221 0.38 -6.90 -8.07
N PRO A 222 -0.92 -6.58 -8.00
CA PRO A 222 -1.51 -5.53 -8.85
C PRO A 222 -1.08 -4.11 -8.48
N VAL A 223 -0.53 -3.89 -7.27
CA VAL A 223 -0.05 -2.58 -6.80
C VAL A 223 1.45 -2.42 -7.01
N HIS A 224 2.24 -3.44 -6.66
CA HIS A 224 3.71 -3.39 -6.66
C HIS A 224 4.37 -4.14 -7.83
N GLY A 225 3.59 -4.82 -8.67
CA GLY A 225 4.15 -5.63 -9.75
C GLY A 225 4.85 -6.90 -9.24
N HIS A 226 6.07 -7.14 -9.68
CA HIS A 226 6.83 -8.34 -9.32
C HIS A 226 7.61 -8.12 -8.02
N MET A 227 7.23 -8.81 -6.96
CA MET A 227 7.87 -8.79 -5.64
C MET A 227 8.69 -10.07 -5.44
N TYR A 228 9.97 -9.94 -5.13
CA TYR A 228 10.85 -11.08 -4.83
C TYR A 228 10.96 -11.28 -3.32
N PHE A 229 10.88 -12.55 -2.89
CA PHE A 229 11.06 -12.98 -1.51
C PHE A 229 12.14 -14.07 -1.46
N PRO A 230 13.18 -13.92 -0.62
CA PRO A 230 14.20 -14.96 -0.42
C PRO A 230 13.62 -16.17 0.32
N GLY A 231 14.33 -17.30 0.29
CA GLY A 231 13.85 -18.58 0.82
C GLY A 231 13.31 -18.53 2.24
N ILE A 232 14.03 -17.88 3.17
CA ILE A 232 13.61 -17.75 4.58
C ILE A 232 12.30 -16.96 4.74
N VAL A 233 12.08 -15.94 3.91
CA VAL A 233 10.82 -15.19 3.92
C VAL A 233 9.69 -16.01 3.27
N VAL A 234 10.02 -16.86 2.28
CA VAL A 234 9.05 -17.82 1.71
C VAL A 234 8.65 -18.86 2.73
N ASP A 235 9.58 -19.29 3.60
CA ASP A 235 9.25 -20.18 4.73
C ASP A 235 8.21 -19.54 5.65
N ALA A 236 8.39 -18.24 6.00
CA ALA A 236 7.42 -17.50 6.79
C ALA A 236 6.07 -17.31 6.07
N ILE A 237 6.08 -16.96 4.79
CA ILE A 237 4.85 -16.77 3.99
C ILE A 237 4.00 -18.03 3.98
N ASP A 238 4.61 -19.21 3.87
CA ASP A 238 3.90 -20.48 3.73
C ASP A 238 3.57 -21.12 5.12
N THR A 239 3.59 -20.35 6.22
CA THR A 239 3.12 -20.79 7.55
C THR A 239 1.62 -20.60 7.73
N PRO A 240 0.94 -21.40 8.56
CA PRO A 240 -0.47 -21.20 8.88
C PRO A 240 -0.76 -19.79 9.44
N GLN A 241 0.16 -19.23 10.22
CA GLN A 241 0.02 -17.93 10.85
C GLN A 241 -0.06 -16.80 9.81
N VAL A 242 0.82 -16.78 8.81
CA VAL A 242 0.78 -15.79 7.72
C VAL A 242 -0.37 -16.09 6.76
N GLN A 243 -0.65 -17.37 6.46
CA GLN A 243 -1.77 -17.75 5.59
C GLN A 243 -3.14 -17.36 6.16
N ARG A 244 -3.30 -17.30 7.50
CA ARG A 244 -4.51 -16.79 8.17
C ARG A 244 -4.88 -15.38 7.70
N LEU A 245 -3.90 -14.53 7.37
CA LEU A 245 -4.14 -13.16 6.89
C LEU A 245 -4.97 -13.09 5.61
N ARG A 246 -5.10 -14.20 4.85
CA ARG A 246 -6.00 -14.29 3.68
C ARG A 246 -7.48 -14.22 4.05
N GLU A 247 -7.82 -14.55 5.28
CA GLU A 247 -9.19 -14.53 5.78
C GLU A 247 -9.50 -13.26 6.60
N LEU A 248 -8.58 -12.29 6.66
CA LEU A 248 -8.75 -11.00 7.32
C LEU A 248 -8.81 -9.87 6.30
N LYS A 249 -9.97 -9.23 6.15
CA LYS A 249 -10.13 -8.06 5.28
C LYS A 249 -9.37 -6.87 5.83
N GLN A 250 -8.48 -6.28 5.00
CA GLN A 250 -7.70 -5.09 5.35
C GLN A 250 -8.61 -3.94 5.82
N LEU A 251 -9.70 -3.69 5.09
CA LEU A 251 -10.66 -2.62 5.36
C LEU A 251 -11.93 -3.12 6.06
N GLY A 252 -11.86 -4.26 6.75
CA GLY A 252 -12.96 -4.82 7.53
C GLY A 252 -14.27 -4.82 6.77
N THR A 253 -15.24 -4.02 7.23
CA THR A 253 -16.59 -3.96 6.66
C THR A 253 -16.74 -3.10 5.41
N SER A 254 -15.69 -2.35 5.03
CA SER A 254 -15.79 -1.37 3.93
C SER A 254 -16.10 -2.02 2.58
N TYR A 255 -15.76 -3.30 2.36
CA TYR A 255 -16.08 -4.02 1.14
C TYR A 255 -17.61 -4.16 0.90
N TYR A 256 -18.44 -4.04 1.93
CA TYR A 256 -19.90 -3.98 1.77
C TYR A 256 -20.37 -2.67 1.11
N VAL A 257 -19.53 -1.65 1.06
CA VAL A 257 -19.82 -0.34 0.46
C VAL A 257 -18.98 -0.10 -0.79
N PHE A 258 -17.71 -0.47 -0.74
CA PHE A 258 -16.74 -0.40 -1.84
C PHE A 258 -16.44 -1.83 -2.31
N PRO A 259 -17.11 -2.35 -3.35
CA PRO A 259 -16.99 -3.76 -3.73
C PRO A 259 -15.56 -4.20 -4.06
N GLY A 260 -14.73 -3.29 -4.57
CA GLY A 260 -13.31 -3.54 -4.85
C GLY A 260 -12.40 -3.55 -3.61
N ALA A 261 -12.90 -3.09 -2.44
CA ALA A 261 -12.17 -3.15 -1.17
C ALA A 261 -12.22 -4.55 -0.55
N SER A 262 -11.87 -5.56 -1.34
CA SER A 262 -11.94 -6.99 -0.97
C SER A 262 -10.58 -7.59 -0.63
N HIS A 263 -9.51 -6.80 -0.74
CA HIS A 263 -8.15 -7.21 -0.41
C HIS A 263 -8.01 -7.53 1.08
N ASN A 264 -7.08 -8.43 1.35
CA ASN A 264 -6.85 -8.98 2.68
C ASN A 264 -5.54 -8.46 3.25
N ARG A 265 -5.31 -8.69 4.54
CA ARG A 265 -4.03 -8.37 5.19
C ARG A 265 -2.87 -9.16 4.61
N PHE A 266 -3.12 -10.29 3.98
CA PHE A 266 -2.09 -11.08 3.34
C PHE A 266 -1.37 -10.31 2.22
N GLU A 267 -2.11 -9.73 1.27
CA GLU A 267 -1.53 -8.97 0.17
C GLU A 267 -0.85 -7.69 0.67
N HIS A 268 -1.44 -7.05 1.69
CA HIS A 268 -0.83 -5.90 2.37
C HIS A 268 0.50 -6.26 3.03
N SER A 269 0.56 -7.34 3.80
CA SER A 269 1.78 -7.82 4.45
C SER A 269 2.89 -8.16 3.46
N LEU A 270 2.56 -8.76 2.31
CA LEU A 270 3.53 -8.98 1.23
C LEU A 270 4.06 -7.64 0.67
N GLY A 271 3.17 -6.69 0.41
CA GLY A 271 3.54 -5.36 -0.08
C GLY A 271 4.39 -4.59 0.92
N THR A 272 4.04 -4.60 2.20
CA THR A 272 4.80 -3.97 3.29
C THR A 272 6.21 -4.59 3.40
N SER A 273 6.32 -5.92 3.36
CA SER A 273 7.60 -6.63 3.34
C SER A 273 8.48 -6.23 2.14
N HIS A 274 7.87 -6.10 0.97
CA HIS A 274 8.55 -5.66 -0.25
C HIS A 274 9.04 -4.21 -0.14
N LEU A 275 8.20 -3.29 0.31
CA LEU A 275 8.59 -1.89 0.50
C LEU A 275 9.63 -1.71 1.61
N ALA A 276 9.54 -2.50 2.70
CA ALA A 276 10.52 -2.50 3.78
C ALA A 276 11.92 -2.86 3.27
N THR A 277 12.00 -3.90 2.46
CA THR A 277 13.24 -4.31 1.79
C THR A 277 13.79 -3.23 0.87
N ASN A 278 12.94 -2.66 0.02
CA ASN A 278 13.35 -1.61 -0.93
C ASN A 278 13.83 -0.35 -0.19
N MET A 279 13.15 0.01 0.90
CA MET A 279 13.53 1.16 1.72
C MET A 279 14.87 0.94 2.42
N PHE A 280 15.08 -0.25 3.02
CA PHE A 280 16.35 -0.64 3.61
C PHE A 280 17.48 -0.57 2.57
N ASP A 281 17.31 -1.21 1.41
CA ASP A 281 18.32 -1.26 0.36
C ASP A 281 18.65 0.16 -0.18
N ALA A 282 17.64 1.02 -0.35
CA ALA A 282 17.83 2.40 -0.79
C ALA A 282 18.59 3.25 0.25
N LEU A 283 18.27 3.12 1.54
CA LEU A 283 18.97 3.82 2.62
C LEU A 283 20.41 3.33 2.74
N ARG A 284 20.63 2.01 2.70
CA ARG A 284 21.96 1.40 2.75
C ARG A 284 22.86 1.86 1.59
N MET A 285 22.34 1.93 0.36
CA MET A 285 23.10 2.39 -0.80
C MET A 285 23.57 3.85 -0.67
N ARG A 286 22.79 4.68 0.01
CA ARG A 286 23.09 6.13 0.21
C ARG A 286 23.88 6.41 1.47
N ALA A 287 24.05 5.43 2.35
CA ALA A 287 24.82 5.56 3.56
C ALA A 287 26.33 5.71 3.25
N PRO A 288 27.10 6.49 4.05
CA PRO A 288 28.55 6.47 4.01
C PRO A 288 29.10 5.03 4.17
N LEU A 289 30.31 4.79 3.68
CA LEU A 289 30.89 3.44 3.64
C LEU A 289 30.85 2.75 5.01
N GLU A 290 31.27 3.44 6.06
CA GLU A 290 31.32 2.94 7.44
C GLU A 290 29.90 2.55 7.95
N ALA A 291 28.90 3.39 7.70
CA ALA A 291 27.52 3.10 8.06
C ALA A 291 26.92 1.96 7.20
N ARG A 292 27.35 1.84 5.94
CA ARG A 292 26.94 0.74 5.05
C ARG A 292 27.45 -0.62 5.52
N GLU A 293 28.67 -0.67 6.06
CA GLU A 293 29.27 -1.87 6.61
C GLU A 293 28.60 -2.30 7.93
N ALA A 294 28.09 -1.35 8.72
CA ALA A 294 27.34 -1.62 9.93
C ALA A 294 25.95 -2.22 9.66
N LEU A 295 25.38 -2.03 8.45
CA LEU A 295 24.08 -2.57 8.06
C LEU A 295 24.24 -3.97 7.43
N THR A 296 23.85 -4.98 8.16
CA THR A 296 24.09 -6.38 7.84
C THR A 296 22.99 -7.02 6.99
N GLY A 297 23.23 -8.23 6.50
CA GLY A 297 22.20 -9.07 5.89
C GLY A 297 21.11 -9.47 6.89
N GLU A 298 21.46 -9.60 8.18
CA GLU A 298 20.52 -9.88 9.29
C GLU A 298 19.53 -8.73 9.47
N ASP A 299 20.00 -7.49 9.46
CA ASP A 299 19.15 -6.31 9.53
C ASP A 299 18.14 -6.29 8.39
N ARG A 300 18.60 -6.61 7.18
CA ARG A 300 17.75 -6.66 6.00
C ARG A 300 16.65 -7.71 6.11
N VAL A 301 17.01 -8.92 6.57
CA VAL A 301 16.03 -10.01 6.77
C VAL A 301 15.08 -9.67 7.91
N ALA A 302 15.59 -9.10 9.03
CA ALA A 302 14.75 -8.70 10.15
C ALA A 302 13.72 -7.63 9.75
N VAL A 303 14.12 -6.60 9.00
CA VAL A 303 13.23 -5.56 8.49
C VAL A 303 12.20 -6.15 7.52
N GLN A 304 12.61 -7.07 6.64
CA GLN A 304 11.72 -7.73 5.69
C GLN A 304 10.68 -8.62 6.39
N LEU A 305 11.09 -9.41 7.40
CA LEU A 305 10.19 -10.24 8.20
C LEU A 305 9.27 -9.38 9.08
N ALA A 306 9.78 -8.29 9.66
CA ALA A 306 8.95 -7.35 10.41
C ALA A 306 7.84 -6.76 9.54
N GLY A 307 8.15 -6.33 8.32
CA GLY A 307 7.15 -5.86 7.37
C GLY A 307 6.14 -6.94 6.96
N LEU A 308 6.56 -8.22 6.86
CA LEU A 308 5.64 -9.34 6.57
C LEU A 308 4.70 -9.64 7.75
N CYS A 309 5.20 -9.54 8.97
CA CYS A 309 4.55 -10.10 10.15
C CYS A 309 3.89 -9.03 11.07
N HIS A 310 4.00 -7.72 10.74
CA HIS A 310 3.51 -6.64 11.61
C HIS A 310 2.00 -6.75 11.90
N ASP A 311 1.23 -7.30 10.98
CA ASP A 311 -0.24 -7.42 11.05
C ASP A 311 -0.74 -8.79 11.56
N LEU A 312 0.15 -9.72 11.98
CA LEU A 312 -0.25 -11.05 12.46
C LEU A 312 -1.21 -11.01 13.64
N GLY A 313 -1.12 -9.98 14.47
CA GLY A 313 -1.93 -9.83 15.67
C GLY A 313 -3.32 -9.24 15.46
N HIS A 314 -3.74 -8.93 14.23
CA HIS A 314 -5.10 -8.45 14.01
C HIS A 314 -6.15 -9.54 14.16
N GLY A 315 -7.29 -9.17 14.82
CA GLY A 315 -8.47 -10.00 14.95
C GLY A 315 -9.49 -9.82 13.82
N PRO A 316 -10.65 -10.50 13.91
CA PRO A 316 -11.71 -10.43 12.90
C PRO A 316 -12.15 -8.99 12.62
N PHE A 317 -12.25 -8.64 11.33
CA PHE A 317 -12.61 -7.30 10.85
C PHE A 317 -11.62 -6.21 11.29
N SER A 318 -10.36 -6.59 11.60
CA SER A 318 -9.28 -5.65 11.86
C SER A 318 -9.58 -4.72 13.04
N HIS A 319 -9.45 -3.41 12.89
CA HIS A 319 -9.69 -2.43 13.95
C HIS A 319 -11.12 -2.43 14.54
N VAL A 320 -12.08 -3.11 13.92
CA VAL A 320 -13.40 -3.32 14.54
C VAL A 320 -13.30 -4.20 15.78
N PHE A 321 -12.43 -5.21 15.72
CA PHE A 321 -12.17 -6.10 16.84
C PHE A 321 -11.56 -5.34 18.04
N ASP A 322 -10.49 -4.58 17.76
CA ASP A 322 -9.73 -3.85 18.79
C ASP A 322 -10.55 -2.70 19.42
N ASN A 323 -11.17 -1.88 18.56
CA ASN A 323 -11.73 -0.59 18.98
C ASN A 323 -13.21 -0.65 19.35
N GLU A 324 -13.95 -1.68 18.93
CA GLU A 324 -15.39 -1.73 19.13
C GLU A 324 -15.87 -3.00 19.88
N PHE A 325 -15.27 -4.17 19.57
CA PHE A 325 -15.69 -5.43 20.20
C PHE A 325 -15.03 -5.65 21.56
N LEU A 326 -13.70 -5.62 21.65
CA LEU A 326 -12.99 -5.90 22.89
C LEU A 326 -13.36 -4.93 24.03
N PRO A 327 -13.53 -3.60 23.81
CA PRO A 327 -13.98 -2.68 24.84
C PRO A 327 -15.32 -3.05 25.49
N ARG A 328 -16.19 -3.76 24.76
CA ARG A 328 -17.51 -4.20 25.26
C ARG A 328 -17.46 -5.54 25.99
N ARG A 329 -16.37 -6.31 25.81
CA ARG A 329 -16.29 -7.69 26.32
C ARG A 329 -15.20 -7.92 27.35
N VAL A 330 -14.11 -7.16 27.29
CA VAL A 330 -12.97 -7.32 28.21
C VAL A 330 -13.12 -6.38 29.39
N ALA A 331 -13.21 -6.96 30.60
CA ALA A 331 -13.31 -6.18 31.83
C ALA A 331 -12.05 -5.33 32.03
N GLY A 332 -12.21 -4.09 32.49
CA GLY A 332 -11.10 -3.19 32.77
C GLY A 332 -10.45 -2.57 31.52
N TRP A 333 -11.02 -2.71 30.32
CA TRP A 333 -10.46 -2.15 29.09
C TRP A 333 -10.11 -0.66 29.17
N HIS A 334 -10.88 0.11 29.92
CA HIS A 334 -10.68 1.55 30.12
C HIS A 334 -10.16 1.90 31.53
N ALA A 335 -9.63 0.93 32.28
CA ALA A 335 -9.20 1.14 33.67
C ALA A 335 -7.80 1.77 33.80
N GLY A 336 -7.01 1.76 32.74
CA GLY A 336 -5.67 2.35 32.67
C GLY A 336 -5.53 3.36 31.53
N ASP A 337 -4.33 3.94 31.40
CA ASP A 337 -4.01 4.89 30.34
C ASP A 337 -3.89 4.19 28.98
N GLU A 338 -3.57 2.91 28.96
CA GLU A 338 -3.48 2.05 27.78
C GLU A 338 -4.38 0.82 27.92
N PRO A 339 -4.93 0.29 26.80
CA PRO A 339 -5.70 -0.94 26.81
C PRO A 339 -4.84 -2.12 27.26
N PRO A 340 -5.41 -3.14 27.93
CA PRO A 340 -4.66 -4.29 28.43
C PRO A 340 -4.12 -5.21 27.33
N TRP A 341 -4.49 -4.97 26.08
CA TRP A 341 -4.09 -5.74 24.90
C TRP A 341 -4.01 -4.81 23.68
N ASN A 342 -3.06 -5.08 22.79
CA ASN A 342 -2.96 -4.45 21.47
C ASN A 342 -2.49 -5.48 20.44
N HIS A 343 -2.80 -5.22 19.17
CA HIS A 343 -2.47 -6.14 18.08
C HIS A 343 -0.99 -6.17 17.74
N GLU A 344 -0.20 -5.12 18.02
CA GLU A 344 1.24 -5.12 17.78
C GLU A 344 1.96 -6.10 18.70
N ALA A 345 1.61 -6.12 20.00
CA ALA A 345 2.16 -7.07 20.96
C ALA A 345 1.75 -8.51 20.62
N MET A 346 0.47 -8.73 20.28
CA MET A 346 -0.01 -10.03 19.81
C MET A 346 0.71 -10.45 18.52
N GLY A 347 1.00 -9.52 17.60
CA GLY A 347 1.77 -9.78 16.38
C GLY A 347 3.16 -10.31 16.66
N ALA A 348 3.86 -9.71 17.62
CA ALA A 348 5.18 -10.16 18.06
C ALA A 348 5.12 -11.57 18.72
N ASP A 349 4.11 -11.84 19.54
CA ASP A 349 3.92 -13.15 20.17
C ASP A 349 3.56 -14.22 19.13
N MET A 350 2.69 -13.89 18.16
CA MET A 350 2.36 -14.75 17.02
C MET A 350 3.59 -15.04 16.16
N PHE A 351 4.49 -14.07 15.97
CA PHE A 351 5.73 -14.28 15.22
C PHE A 351 6.67 -15.25 15.95
N ARG A 352 6.88 -15.08 17.27
CA ARG A 352 7.69 -16.02 18.07
C ARG A 352 7.13 -17.45 17.99
N TRP A 353 5.82 -17.57 18.21
CA TRP A 353 5.15 -18.86 18.12
C TRP A 353 5.24 -19.45 16.71
N MET A 354 5.10 -18.64 15.66
CA MET A 354 5.25 -19.07 14.26
C MET A 354 6.62 -19.70 14.00
N VAL A 355 7.69 -19.07 14.48
CA VAL A 355 9.05 -19.58 14.32
C VAL A 355 9.20 -20.93 14.99
N ASP A 356 8.71 -21.07 16.22
CA ASP A 356 8.80 -22.33 17.01
C ASP A 356 7.93 -23.43 16.40
N ASP A 357 6.68 -23.14 16.10
CA ASP A 357 5.66 -24.08 15.58
C ASP A 357 6.05 -24.69 14.22
N ASN A 358 6.71 -23.90 13.37
CA ASN A 358 7.12 -24.35 12.05
C ASN A 358 8.60 -24.75 11.96
N GLY A 359 9.34 -24.70 13.07
CA GLY A 359 10.76 -25.05 13.11
C GLY A 359 11.61 -24.23 12.17
N MET A 360 11.35 -22.92 12.09
CA MET A 360 12.12 -22.01 11.24
C MET A 360 13.51 -21.81 11.82
N ASP A 361 14.53 -21.95 10.99
CA ASP A 361 15.93 -21.80 11.39
C ASP A 361 16.32 -20.30 11.37
N LEU A 362 16.02 -19.63 12.46
CA LEU A 362 16.33 -18.22 12.72
C LEU A 362 17.04 -18.10 14.08
N GLU A 363 18.15 -17.37 14.11
CA GLU A 363 18.81 -17.07 15.37
C GLU A 363 17.97 -16.15 16.26
N LYS A 364 18.07 -16.35 17.57
CA LYS A 364 17.32 -15.59 18.58
C LYS A 364 17.47 -14.08 18.40
N GLY A 365 18.68 -13.59 18.06
CA GLY A 365 18.93 -12.16 17.84
C GLY A 365 18.06 -11.55 16.72
N ILE A 366 17.83 -12.33 15.64
CA ILE A 366 16.93 -11.90 14.56
C ILE A 366 15.48 -11.92 15.02
N ILE A 367 15.06 -12.97 15.76
CA ILE A 367 13.69 -13.09 16.28
C ILE A 367 13.35 -11.90 17.18
N ASP A 368 14.23 -11.60 18.15
CA ASP A 368 14.05 -10.49 19.07
C ASP A 368 14.00 -9.15 18.32
N LYS A 369 14.88 -8.95 17.33
CA LYS A 369 14.90 -7.75 16.50
C LYS A 369 13.62 -7.57 15.67
N VAL A 370 13.09 -8.64 15.07
CA VAL A 370 11.81 -8.59 14.33
C VAL A 370 10.69 -8.15 15.27
N CYS A 371 10.60 -8.71 16.46
CA CYS A 371 9.59 -8.33 17.46
C CYS A 371 9.73 -6.87 17.89
N ASP A 372 10.96 -6.39 18.10
CA ASP A 372 11.25 -5.01 18.46
C ASP A 372 10.87 -4.03 17.32
N LEU A 373 11.10 -4.41 16.06
CA LEU A 373 10.71 -3.62 14.90
C LEU A 373 9.18 -3.56 14.73
N ILE A 374 8.45 -4.65 15.00
CA ILE A 374 6.97 -4.69 14.94
C ILE A 374 6.39 -3.78 16.02
N THR A 375 6.86 -3.90 17.25
CA THR A 375 6.30 -3.15 18.40
C THR A 375 6.88 -1.75 18.55
N SER A 376 7.91 -1.40 17.76
CA SER A 376 8.76 -0.22 17.98
C SER A 376 9.29 -0.12 19.42
N ALA A 377 9.65 -1.26 19.99
CA ALA A 377 10.23 -1.35 21.33
C ALA A 377 11.77 -1.30 21.26
N ASN A 378 12.41 -1.10 22.42
CA ASN A 378 13.86 -1.23 22.63
C ASN A 378 14.77 -0.40 21.70
N VAL A 379 14.25 0.67 21.07
CA VAL A 379 15.01 1.55 20.15
C VAL A 379 16.29 2.08 20.80
N GLU A 380 16.24 2.38 22.10
CA GLU A 380 17.39 2.93 22.84
C GLU A 380 18.53 1.90 23.03
N SER A 381 18.22 0.60 22.98
CA SER A 381 19.20 -0.49 23.07
C SER A 381 19.87 -0.79 21.72
N ALA A 382 19.38 -0.22 20.63
CA ALA A 382 19.93 -0.41 19.28
C ALA A 382 21.34 0.22 19.17
N THR A 383 22.17 -0.40 18.35
CA THR A 383 23.51 0.13 18.03
C THR A 383 23.36 1.52 17.42
N PRO A 384 24.14 2.52 17.87
CA PRO A 384 24.17 3.82 17.22
C PRO A 384 24.47 3.69 15.72
N GLY A 385 23.70 4.42 14.89
CA GLY A 385 23.76 4.31 13.43
C GLY A 385 22.80 3.29 12.83
N THR A 386 22.05 2.52 13.64
CA THR A 386 21.05 1.56 13.16
C THR A 386 19.63 1.80 13.70
N ARG A 387 19.42 2.83 14.54
CA ARG A 387 18.11 3.12 15.17
C ARG A 387 17.04 3.50 14.15
N PHE A 388 17.44 4.05 13.01
CA PHE A 388 16.52 4.38 11.91
C PHE A 388 15.80 3.13 11.34
N LEU A 389 16.28 1.93 11.59
CA LEU A 389 15.62 0.68 11.17
C LEU A 389 14.22 0.55 11.76
N TRP A 390 14.01 1.06 13.00
CA TRP A 390 12.69 1.11 13.66
C TRP A 390 11.73 2.09 12.98
N ASP A 391 12.27 3.06 12.23
CA ASP A 391 11.44 4.02 11.47
C ASP A 391 10.94 3.43 10.14
N ILE A 392 11.42 2.25 9.70
CA ILE A 392 11.04 1.67 8.42
C ILE A 392 9.63 1.08 8.47
N VAL A 393 9.33 0.22 9.46
CA VAL A 393 8.06 -0.53 9.52
C VAL A 393 7.01 0.19 10.38
N ALA A 394 7.40 0.74 11.53
CA ALA A 394 6.48 1.40 12.46
C ALA A 394 7.12 2.65 13.07
N ASN A 395 7.04 3.78 12.35
CA ASN A 395 7.72 5.02 12.69
C ASN A 395 6.97 5.83 13.75
N LYS A 396 7.39 5.74 15.01
CA LYS A 396 6.81 6.53 16.12
C LYS A 396 7.25 8.00 16.14
N ARG A 397 8.32 8.39 15.38
CA ARG A 397 8.86 9.78 15.39
C ARG A 397 7.97 10.73 14.58
N ASN A 398 7.62 10.34 13.34
CA ASN A 398 6.87 11.19 12.43
C ASN A 398 5.77 10.45 11.65
N SER A 399 5.56 9.17 11.93
CA SER A 399 4.52 8.35 11.30
C SER A 399 4.67 8.21 9.78
N ILE A 400 5.89 8.27 9.24
CA ILE A 400 6.19 7.95 7.83
C ILE A 400 6.91 6.61 7.81
N ASP A 401 6.20 5.56 7.44
CA ASP A 401 6.63 4.17 7.42
C ASP A 401 6.11 3.45 6.18
N VAL A 402 6.66 2.28 5.90
CA VAL A 402 6.27 1.48 4.74
C VAL A 402 4.89 0.86 4.89
N ASP A 403 4.41 0.63 6.11
CA ASP A 403 3.03 0.24 6.37
C ASP A 403 2.08 1.28 5.77
N LYS A 404 2.28 2.55 6.12
CA LYS A 404 1.48 3.67 5.61
C LYS A 404 1.60 3.84 4.10
N PHE A 405 2.79 3.67 3.55
CA PHE A 405 3.00 3.74 2.11
C PHE A 405 2.20 2.66 1.40
N GLU A 406 2.24 1.44 1.92
CA GLU A 406 1.60 0.28 1.32
C GLU A 406 0.08 0.39 1.38
N TYR A 407 -0.49 0.57 2.59
CA TYR A 407 -1.95 0.55 2.68
C TYR A 407 -2.60 1.73 1.93
N LEU A 408 -1.97 2.92 1.88
CA LEU A 408 -2.53 4.01 1.10
C LEU A 408 -2.60 3.69 -0.39
N LEU A 409 -1.57 3.06 -0.95
CA LEU A 409 -1.57 2.65 -2.36
C LEU A 409 -2.61 1.54 -2.62
N ARG A 410 -2.63 0.51 -1.79
CA ARG A 410 -3.52 -0.64 -1.93
C ARG A 410 -4.97 -0.29 -1.73
N ASP A 411 -5.28 0.50 -0.71
CA ASP A 411 -6.64 0.94 -0.41
C ASP A 411 -7.21 1.85 -1.51
N GLN A 412 -6.37 2.75 -2.06
CA GLN A 412 -6.76 3.55 -3.21
C GLN A 412 -7.04 2.68 -4.43
N HIS A 413 -6.20 1.65 -4.68
CA HIS A 413 -6.42 0.69 -5.75
C HIS A 413 -7.73 -0.07 -5.54
N GLY A 414 -7.96 -0.63 -4.36
CA GLY A 414 -9.14 -1.46 -4.04
C GLY A 414 -10.45 -0.65 -4.00
N THR A 415 -10.43 0.56 -3.45
CA THR A 415 -11.63 1.40 -3.32
C THR A 415 -11.94 2.25 -4.54
N GLY A 416 -10.95 2.48 -5.42
CA GLY A 416 -11.03 3.41 -6.54
C GLY A 416 -10.96 4.90 -6.12
N VAL A 417 -10.73 5.20 -4.85
CA VAL A 417 -10.54 6.56 -4.34
C VAL A 417 -9.11 7.01 -4.61
N LYS A 418 -8.93 8.12 -5.32
CA LYS A 418 -7.61 8.63 -5.71
C LYS A 418 -7.01 9.53 -4.64
N GLY A 419 -5.70 9.43 -4.46
CA GLY A 419 -4.83 10.36 -3.73
C GLY A 419 -3.66 10.81 -4.60
N ASN A 420 -2.85 11.74 -4.11
CA ASN A 420 -1.78 12.39 -4.90
C ASN A 420 -0.36 12.01 -4.42
N VAL A 421 -0.21 11.17 -3.39
CA VAL A 421 1.11 10.82 -2.86
C VAL A 421 1.92 10.00 -3.87
N ASP A 422 3.16 10.40 -4.09
CA ASP A 422 4.15 9.64 -4.85
C ASP A 422 5.15 8.98 -3.88
N VAL A 423 4.83 7.74 -3.49
CA VAL A 423 5.65 6.94 -2.56
C VAL A 423 7.00 6.60 -3.18
N GLY A 424 7.04 6.28 -4.48
CA GLY A 424 8.28 5.97 -5.18
C GLY A 424 9.27 7.12 -5.12
N ARG A 425 8.76 8.34 -5.29
CA ARG A 425 9.55 9.56 -5.19
C ARG A 425 10.02 9.84 -3.76
N LEU A 426 9.18 9.66 -2.73
CA LEU A 426 9.61 9.78 -1.33
C LEU A 426 10.76 8.84 -1.02
N MET A 427 10.66 7.57 -1.44
CA MET A 427 11.72 6.57 -1.25
C MET A 427 12.98 6.87 -2.06
N SER A 428 12.85 7.60 -3.19
CA SER A 428 13.99 8.01 -4.01
C SER A 428 14.78 9.15 -3.37
N PHE A 429 14.12 10.05 -2.64
CA PHE A 429 14.72 11.28 -2.11
C PHE A 429 14.79 11.28 -0.58
N MET A 430 15.32 10.19 0.00
CA MET A 430 15.57 10.03 1.43
C MET A 430 17.01 9.60 1.69
N LYS A 431 17.52 9.90 2.90
CA LYS A 431 18.78 9.37 3.45
C LYS A 431 18.72 9.37 4.97
N VAL A 432 19.69 8.74 5.62
CA VAL A 432 19.86 8.77 7.08
C VAL A 432 20.78 9.90 7.47
N ILE A 433 20.35 10.74 8.42
CA ILE A 433 21.16 11.75 9.11
C ILE A 433 20.82 11.68 10.60
N ASP A 434 21.82 11.68 11.47
CA ASP A 434 21.65 11.59 12.92
C ASP A 434 20.76 10.38 13.34
N ASP A 435 20.99 9.23 12.69
CA ASP A 435 20.26 7.99 12.95
C ASP A 435 18.74 8.12 12.79
N GLN A 436 18.32 8.97 11.84
CA GLN A 436 16.93 9.24 11.51
C GLN A 436 16.75 9.33 9.99
N ILE A 437 15.62 8.86 9.46
CA ILE A 437 15.26 8.99 8.05
C ILE A 437 14.87 10.43 7.77
N CYS A 438 15.59 11.07 6.84
CA CYS A 438 15.39 12.43 6.39
C CYS A 438 15.01 12.46 4.91
N PHE A 439 14.20 13.42 4.49
CA PHE A 439 13.75 13.59 3.11
C PHE A 439 14.40 14.83 2.48
N LYS A 440 14.60 14.81 1.15
CA LYS A 440 15.09 16.00 0.45
C LYS A 440 14.09 17.15 0.59
N ALA A 441 14.56 18.38 0.76
CA ALA A 441 13.70 19.55 0.99
C ALA A 441 12.71 19.78 -0.16
N SER A 442 13.04 19.38 -1.40
CA SER A 442 12.14 19.43 -2.54
C SER A 442 10.88 18.56 -2.39
N GLU A 443 10.93 17.56 -1.51
CA GLU A 443 9.83 16.60 -1.29
C GLU A 443 8.82 17.03 -0.22
N VAL A 444 8.97 18.22 0.35
CA VAL A 444 8.10 18.71 1.43
C VAL A 444 6.60 18.68 1.05
N TYR A 445 6.26 18.98 -0.19
CA TYR A 445 4.88 18.90 -0.67
C TYR A 445 4.38 17.46 -0.79
N ASN A 446 5.24 16.53 -1.23
CA ASN A 446 4.90 15.11 -1.33
C ASN A 446 4.74 14.47 0.07
N VAL A 447 5.56 14.88 1.04
CA VAL A 447 5.37 14.53 2.46
C VAL A 447 4.01 15.04 2.97
N TYR A 448 3.64 16.26 2.61
CA TYR A 448 2.34 16.82 2.97
C TYR A 448 1.18 16.04 2.31
N ASP A 449 1.32 15.70 1.03
CA ASP A 449 0.32 14.94 0.28
C ASP A 449 0.13 13.52 0.85
N LEU A 450 1.14 12.91 1.45
CA LEU A 450 1.01 11.64 2.18
C LEU A 450 0.00 11.76 3.32
N PHE A 451 0.15 12.75 4.18
CA PHE A 451 -0.73 12.95 5.32
C PHE A 451 -2.12 13.43 4.90
N HIS A 452 -2.18 14.25 3.87
CA HIS A 452 -3.45 14.70 3.29
C HIS A 452 -4.21 13.54 2.65
N THR A 453 -3.54 12.67 1.91
CA THR A 453 -4.12 11.46 1.32
C THR A 453 -4.66 10.54 2.41
N ARG A 454 -3.93 10.34 3.51
CA ARG A 454 -4.41 9.57 4.67
C ARG A 454 -5.68 10.18 5.26
N ALA A 455 -5.70 11.48 5.53
CA ALA A 455 -6.88 12.17 6.07
C ALA A 455 -8.09 12.05 5.12
N ASN A 456 -7.88 12.18 3.82
CA ASN A 456 -8.92 11.99 2.79
C ASN A 456 -9.47 10.55 2.78
N MET A 457 -8.60 9.54 2.91
CA MET A 457 -9.02 8.14 3.00
C MET A 457 -9.84 7.89 4.28
N HIS A 458 -9.43 8.47 5.41
CA HIS A 458 -10.24 8.42 6.64
C HIS A 458 -11.63 9.03 6.43
N GLN A 459 -11.72 10.19 5.80
CA GLN A 459 -12.99 10.90 5.60
C GLN A 459 -13.91 10.16 4.61
N LYS A 460 -13.36 9.61 3.53
CA LYS A 460 -14.15 9.04 2.42
C LYS A 460 -14.43 7.54 2.59
N VAL A 461 -13.49 6.78 3.17
CA VAL A 461 -13.52 5.32 3.23
C VAL A 461 -13.61 4.81 4.67
N TYR A 462 -12.57 5.05 5.51
CA TYR A 462 -12.44 4.36 6.79
C TYR A 462 -13.52 4.76 7.80
N THR A 463 -14.05 5.98 7.71
CA THR A 463 -15.16 6.44 8.55
C THR A 463 -16.48 6.60 7.77
N HIS A 464 -16.64 5.84 6.65
CA HIS A 464 -17.85 5.94 5.82
C HIS A 464 -19.09 5.49 6.60
N LYS A 465 -20.12 6.37 6.68
CA LYS A 465 -21.29 6.17 7.53
C LYS A 465 -22.07 4.86 7.29
N LYS A 466 -22.13 4.36 6.06
CA LYS A 466 -22.82 3.07 5.79
C LYS A 466 -21.95 1.87 6.19
N ALA A 467 -20.63 1.95 6.03
CA ALA A 467 -19.70 0.93 6.51
C ALA A 467 -19.78 0.85 8.05
N LYS A 468 -19.76 1.99 8.74
CA LYS A 468 -19.86 2.05 10.20
C LYS A 468 -21.19 1.47 10.75
N GLY A 469 -22.29 1.69 10.07
CA GLY A 469 -23.57 1.07 10.46
C GLY A 469 -23.54 -0.46 10.37
N ILE A 470 -22.83 -1.02 9.35
CA ILE A 470 -22.63 -2.47 9.22
C ILE A 470 -21.66 -2.97 10.30
N GLU A 471 -20.62 -2.22 10.58
CA GLU A 471 -19.63 -2.52 11.61
C GLU A 471 -20.29 -2.69 12.98
N TYR A 472 -21.17 -1.75 13.40
CA TYR A 472 -21.93 -1.90 14.64
C TYR A 472 -22.83 -3.13 14.67
N MET A 473 -23.44 -3.50 13.54
CA MET A 473 -24.23 -4.73 13.46
C MET A 473 -23.36 -5.99 13.60
N ILE A 474 -22.15 -5.99 13.04
CA ILE A 474 -21.19 -7.09 13.20
C ILE A 474 -20.72 -7.17 14.65
N VAL A 475 -20.38 -6.04 15.26
CA VAL A 475 -19.99 -5.98 16.67
C VAL A 475 -21.10 -6.54 17.58
N ASP A 476 -22.35 -6.12 17.36
CA ASP A 476 -23.49 -6.65 18.11
C ASP A 476 -23.65 -8.17 17.89
N ALA A 477 -23.40 -8.68 16.68
CA ALA A 477 -23.44 -10.11 16.39
C ALA A 477 -22.30 -10.88 17.06
N LEU A 478 -21.08 -10.31 17.10
CA LEU A 478 -19.93 -10.89 17.80
C LEU A 478 -20.16 -10.91 19.32
N VAL A 479 -20.74 -9.86 19.89
CA VAL A 479 -21.08 -9.81 21.32
C VAL A 479 -22.08 -10.89 21.70
N GLU A 480 -23.15 -11.08 20.91
CA GLU A 480 -24.12 -12.15 21.11
C GLU A 480 -23.47 -13.55 20.96
N ALA A 481 -22.52 -13.69 20.03
CA ALA A 481 -21.80 -14.94 19.86
C ALA A 481 -20.83 -15.21 21.01
N ASP A 482 -20.10 -14.22 21.46
CA ASP A 482 -19.14 -14.35 22.55
C ASP A 482 -19.85 -14.72 23.86
N ILE A 483 -21.04 -14.14 24.13
CA ILE A 483 -21.90 -14.53 25.25
C ILE A 483 -22.36 -16.00 25.09
N ALA A 484 -22.80 -16.36 23.89
CA ALA A 484 -23.28 -17.72 23.63
C ALA A 484 -22.20 -18.78 23.71
N TRP A 485 -20.94 -18.43 23.42
CA TRP A 485 -19.78 -19.32 23.47
C TRP A 485 -18.90 -19.12 24.72
N ASP A 486 -19.49 -18.67 25.83
CA ASP A 486 -18.86 -18.52 27.14
C ASP A 486 -17.56 -17.71 27.09
N SER A 487 -17.57 -16.63 26.32
CA SER A 487 -16.43 -15.71 26.09
C SER A 487 -15.25 -16.34 25.34
N GLU A 488 -15.51 -17.30 24.44
CA GLU A 488 -14.47 -17.93 23.61
C GLU A 488 -13.70 -16.90 22.77
N ILE A 489 -14.41 -15.92 22.16
CA ILE A 489 -13.81 -14.92 21.30
C ILE A 489 -12.95 -13.92 22.10
N SER A 490 -13.52 -13.40 23.19
CA SER A 490 -12.83 -12.37 23.99
C SER A 490 -11.70 -12.93 24.87
N LYS A 491 -11.72 -14.23 25.19
CA LYS A 491 -10.62 -14.90 25.92
C LYS A 491 -9.46 -15.30 25.03
N ALA A 492 -9.70 -15.53 23.75
CA ALA A 492 -8.65 -15.98 22.81
C ALA A 492 -7.49 -14.97 22.66
N ILE A 493 -7.70 -13.70 23.00
CA ILE A 493 -6.64 -12.68 22.95
C ILE A 493 -5.48 -12.92 23.94
N TRP A 494 -5.62 -13.87 24.86
CA TRP A 494 -4.61 -14.22 25.85
C TRP A 494 -3.82 -15.50 25.51
N ASP A 495 -4.16 -16.16 24.40
CA ASP A 495 -3.51 -17.40 23.93
C ASP A 495 -3.37 -17.42 22.43
N VAL A 496 -2.15 -17.42 21.91
CA VAL A 496 -1.84 -17.43 20.48
C VAL A 496 -2.44 -18.63 19.75
N ASN A 497 -2.55 -19.81 20.42
CA ASN A 497 -3.12 -21.02 19.84
C ASN A 497 -4.65 -20.92 19.63
N GLU A 498 -5.32 -20.16 20.46
CA GLU A 498 -6.75 -19.86 20.29
C GLU A 498 -6.95 -18.66 19.36
N PHE A 499 -6.09 -17.65 19.45
CA PHE A 499 -6.19 -16.44 18.64
C PHE A 499 -6.04 -16.69 17.15
N ILE A 500 -5.19 -17.64 16.73
CA ILE A 500 -5.02 -18.01 15.32
C ILE A 500 -6.31 -18.48 14.64
N ARG A 501 -7.29 -18.97 15.42
CA ARG A 501 -8.59 -19.46 14.93
C ARG A 501 -9.59 -18.34 14.66
N LEU A 502 -9.24 -17.10 15.05
CA LEU A 502 -10.11 -15.93 14.89
C LEU A 502 -9.79 -15.20 13.60
N ASP A 503 -10.72 -15.25 12.64
CA ASP A 503 -10.70 -14.51 11.39
C ASP A 503 -12.12 -14.08 10.99
N ASP A 504 -12.29 -13.43 9.83
CA ASP A 504 -13.57 -12.92 9.36
C ASP A 504 -14.60 -14.03 9.07
N THR A 505 -14.17 -15.30 8.97
CA THR A 505 -15.08 -16.42 8.76
C THR A 505 -15.94 -16.72 9.98
N ILE A 506 -15.61 -16.13 11.15
CA ILE A 506 -16.44 -16.19 12.35
C ILE A 506 -17.88 -15.74 12.07
N LEU A 507 -18.08 -14.79 11.14
CA LEU A 507 -19.42 -14.37 10.74
C LEU A 507 -20.21 -15.50 10.08
N LYS A 508 -19.56 -16.38 9.30
CA LYS A 508 -20.17 -17.58 8.72
C LYS A 508 -20.46 -18.61 9.80
N ARG A 509 -19.56 -18.76 10.79
CA ARG A 509 -19.79 -19.64 11.95
C ARG A 509 -21.06 -19.25 12.70
N ILE A 510 -21.27 -17.93 12.94
CA ILE A 510 -22.49 -17.39 13.53
C ILE A 510 -23.71 -17.67 12.63
N GLU A 511 -23.61 -17.32 11.33
CA GLU A 511 -24.70 -17.40 10.36
C GLU A 511 -25.24 -18.83 10.20
N TRP A 512 -24.38 -19.84 10.22
CA TRP A 512 -24.72 -21.24 9.98
C TRP A 512 -24.95 -22.06 11.25
N SER A 513 -24.68 -21.50 12.43
CA SER A 513 -24.94 -22.20 13.68
C SER A 513 -26.42 -22.55 13.84
N LYS A 514 -26.71 -23.74 14.34
CA LYS A 514 -28.06 -24.22 14.69
C LYS A 514 -28.43 -23.97 16.17
N GLU A 515 -27.50 -23.44 16.96
CA GLU A 515 -27.71 -23.22 18.39
C GLU A 515 -28.79 -22.16 18.63
N ALA A 516 -29.77 -22.48 19.49
CA ALA A 516 -30.87 -21.55 19.80
C ALA A 516 -30.34 -20.23 20.42
N LYS A 517 -29.31 -20.31 21.26
CA LYS A 517 -28.70 -19.14 21.94
C LYS A 517 -28.05 -18.14 20.97
N LEU A 518 -27.74 -18.56 19.73
CA LEU A 518 -27.19 -17.68 18.68
C LEU A 518 -28.27 -17.04 17.78
N GLN A 519 -29.56 -17.19 18.08
CA GLN A 519 -30.64 -16.69 17.21
C GLN A 519 -30.50 -15.19 16.95
N LYS A 520 -30.21 -14.37 17.95
CA LYS A 520 -30.04 -12.92 17.78
C LYS A 520 -28.87 -12.59 16.87
N GLY A 521 -27.70 -13.24 17.06
CA GLY A 521 -26.52 -13.07 16.21
C GLY A 521 -26.81 -13.44 14.75
N ARG A 522 -27.48 -14.59 14.52
CA ARG A 522 -27.92 -15.02 13.17
C ARG A 522 -28.85 -13.99 12.52
N ASP A 523 -29.79 -13.45 13.28
CA ASP A 523 -30.75 -12.47 12.74
C ASP A 523 -30.06 -11.16 12.36
N LEU A 524 -29.05 -10.72 13.12
CA LEU A 524 -28.22 -9.56 12.77
C LEU A 524 -27.45 -9.82 11.47
N VAL A 525 -26.78 -10.96 11.33
CA VAL A 525 -26.06 -11.32 10.10
C VAL A 525 -27.03 -11.40 8.92
N ARG A 526 -28.21 -11.99 9.09
CA ARG A 526 -29.26 -12.05 8.05
C ARG A 526 -29.74 -10.65 7.64
N LYS A 527 -29.93 -9.73 8.59
CA LYS A 527 -30.27 -8.31 8.32
C LYS A 527 -29.18 -7.65 7.48
N ILE A 528 -27.88 -7.86 7.80
CA ILE A 528 -26.77 -7.35 7.00
C ILE A 528 -26.87 -7.87 5.55
N ARG A 529 -27.07 -9.19 5.35
CA ARG A 529 -27.20 -9.80 4.02
C ARG A 529 -28.37 -9.21 3.23
N ARG A 530 -29.49 -8.88 3.88
CA ARG A 530 -30.68 -8.24 3.29
C ARG A 530 -30.58 -6.72 3.19
N ARG A 531 -29.48 -6.13 3.62
CA ARG A 531 -29.29 -4.67 3.66
C ARG A 531 -30.29 -3.95 4.56
N GLU A 532 -30.77 -4.60 5.57
CA GLU A 532 -31.61 -4.05 6.64
C GLU A 532 -30.73 -3.47 7.74
N LEU A 533 -29.97 -2.44 7.37
CA LEU A 533 -28.88 -1.89 8.17
C LEU A 533 -29.35 -0.91 9.22
N TYR A 534 -28.57 -0.74 10.29
CA TYR A 534 -28.73 0.39 11.22
C TYR A 534 -28.77 1.70 10.45
N GLN A 535 -29.70 2.55 10.86
CA GLN A 535 -30.00 3.78 10.13
C GLN A 535 -29.14 4.93 10.62
N TYR A 536 -28.25 5.45 9.76
CA TYR A 536 -27.63 6.74 10.02
C TYR A 536 -28.70 7.82 10.14
N VAL A 537 -28.65 8.61 11.22
CA VAL A 537 -29.64 9.66 11.49
C VAL A 537 -29.05 11.02 11.22
N ASN A 538 -28.00 11.43 11.96
CA ASN A 538 -27.40 12.74 11.80
C ASN A 538 -25.94 12.75 12.27
N ASP A 539 -25.19 13.80 11.94
CA ASP A 539 -23.87 14.08 12.50
C ASP A 539 -23.63 15.60 12.61
N PHE A 540 -22.69 15.99 13.46
CA PHE A 540 -22.17 17.34 13.55
C PHE A 540 -20.65 17.34 13.70
N ALA A 541 -20.01 18.45 13.25
CA ALA A 541 -18.61 18.71 13.53
C ALA A 541 -18.49 19.40 14.90
N VAL A 542 -17.55 18.94 15.72
CA VAL A 542 -17.20 19.59 16.97
C VAL A 542 -16.49 20.90 16.64
N PRO A 543 -16.90 22.07 17.23
CA PRO A 543 -16.21 23.33 17.04
C PRO A 543 -14.72 23.25 17.40
N GLU A 544 -13.89 24.04 16.72
CA GLU A 544 -12.43 24.00 16.92
C GLU A 544 -12.03 24.31 18.36
N GLU A 545 -12.71 25.24 19.01
CA GLU A 545 -12.53 25.63 20.40
C GLU A 545 -12.81 24.50 21.40
N ASP A 546 -13.69 23.57 21.04
CA ASP A 546 -14.11 22.45 21.87
C ASP A 546 -13.34 21.15 21.60
N ILE A 547 -12.46 21.13 20.59
CA ILE A 547 -11.66 19.94 20.26
C ILE A 547 -10.68 19.59 21.38
N VAL A 548 -10.08 20.62 22.02
CA VAL A 548 -9.20 20.46 23.18
C VAL A 548 -10.08 20.23 24.40
N GLY A 549 -10.01 19.05 24.99
CA GLY A 549 -10.87 18.66 26.13
C GLY A 549 -12.17 17.97 25.75
N PHE A 550 -12.35 17.68 24.45
CA PHE A 550 -13.49 16.89 24.00
C PHE A 550 -13.62 15.56 24.74
N LYS A 551 -14.78 15.35 25.33
CA LYS A 551 -15.15 14.06 25.94
C LYS A 551 -16.00 13.28 24.95
N PRO A 552 -15.68 11.98 24.73
CA PRO A 552 -16.51 11.12 23.87
C PRO A 552 -17.98 11.14 24.32
N VAL A 553 -18.87 11.35 23.36
CA VAL A 553 -20.33 11.33 23.58
C VAL A 553 -20.79 9.88 23.64
N THR A 554 -21.62 9.57 24.62
CA THR A 554 -22.17 8.23 24.83
C THR A 554 -23.64 8.15 24.42
N GLU A 555 -24.14 6.93 24.27
CA GLU A 555 -25.56 6.65 24.03
C GLU A 555 -26.45 7.20 25.18
N VAL A 556 -25.94 7.15 26.40
CA VAL A 556 -26.62 7.70 27.58
C VAL A 556 -26.75 9.22 27.50
N ASP A 557 -25.69 9.92 27.07
CA ASP A 557 -25.72 11.38 26.92
C ASP A 557 -26.81 11.83 25.93
N VAL A 558 -26.94 11.14 24.81
CA VAL A 558 -27.92 11.45 23.80
C VAL A 558 -29.33 11.11 24.25
N THR A 559 -29.54 9.91 24.81
CA THR A 559 -30.89 9.48 25.25
C THR A 559 -31.40 10.26 26.48
N SER A 560 -30.49 10.78 27.33
CA SER A 560 -30.87 11.67 28.44
C SER A 560 -31.47 13.02 27.99
N CYS A 561 -31.26 13.39 26.73
CA CYS A 561 -31.77 14.63 26.12
C CYS A 561 -33.07 14.40 25.31
N GLN A 562 -33.68 13.20 25.39
CA GLN A 562 -34.95 12.94 24.74
C GLN A 562 -36.09 13.75 25.40
N GLY A 563 -37.00 14.26 24.58
CA GLY A 563 -38.28 14.80 25.03
C GLY A 563 -39.39 13.77 24.81
N ASP A 564 -40.63 14.25 24.79
CA ASP A 564 -41.77 13.42 24.31
C ASP A 564 -41.55 13.11 22.83
N ASN A 565 -41.38 11.83 22.51
CA ASN A 565 -40.84 11.37 21.21
C ASN A 565 -41.72 10.28 20.56
N GLY A 566 -42.83 9.91 21.16
CA GLY A 566 -43.74 8.92 20.60
C GLY A 566 -43.22 7.45 20.67
N VAL A 567 -42.03 7.20 21.24
CA VAL A 567 -41.52 5.83 21.44
C VAL A 567 -42.11 5.28 22.75
N PRO A 568 -42.79 4.13 22.73
CA PRO A 568 -43.33 3.52 23.92
C PRO A 568 -42.23 3.24 24.95
N GLY A 569 -42.33 3.88 26.12
CA GLY A 569 -41.32 3.77 27.20
C GLY A 569 -40.04 4.62 26.98
N GLY A 570 -40.01 5.45 25.92
CA GLY A 570 -38.85 6.31 25.59
C GLY A 570 -37.69 5.55 24.90
N LEU A 571 -36.71 6.33 24.39
CA LEU A 571 -35.46 5.77 23.83
C LEU A 571 -34.55 5.24 24.92
N ARG A 572 -34.00 4.06 24.72
CA ARG A 572 -32.99 3.44 25.58
C ARG A 572 -31.62 3.58 24.94
N PRO A 573 -30.52 3.57 25.69
CA PRO A 573 -29.17 3.57 25.14
C PRO A 573 -28.94 2.44 24.12
N ASP A 574 -29.53 1.26 24.33
CA ASP A 574 -29.43 0.10 23.43
C ASP A 574 -30.15 0.29 22.09
N ASP A 575 -31.02 1.29 21.93
CA ASP A 575 -31.74 1.56 20.68
C ASP A 575 -30.90 2.37 19.68
N ILE A 576 -29.76 2.93 20.13
CA ILE A 576 -28.90 3.78 19.31
C ILE A 576 -27.43 3.32 19.34
N CYS A 577 -26.63 3.87 18.42
CA CYS A 577 -25.17 3.83 18.46
C CYS A 577 -24.64 5.25 18.24
N VAL A 578 -23.63 5.63 19.02
CA VAL A 578 -22.93 6.91 18.89
C VAL A 578 -21.49 6.67 18.41
N GLN A 579 -21.10 7.34 17.34
CA GLN A 579 -19.74 7.31 16.81
C GLN A 579 -19.03 8.62 17.08
N ASN A 580 -17.92 8.56 17.79
CA ASN A 580 -17.00 9.68 17.98
C ASN A 580 -15.88 9.58 16.94
N VAL A 581 -16.04 10.26 15.80
CA VAL A 581 -15.06 10.27 14.72
C VAL A 581 -13.93 11.24 15.05
N LYS A 582 -12.70 10.76 14.92
CA LYS A 582 -11.49 11.59 14.95
C LYS A 582 -10.73 11.37 13.63
N ILE A 583 -10.50 12.44 12.91
CA ILE A 583 -9.66 12.45 11.71
C ILE A 583 -8.51 13.40 11.97
N ASP A 584 -7.29 12.91 11.87
CA ASP A 584 -6.09 13.71 12.00
C ASP A 584 -5.04 13.35 10.94
N TYR A 585 -4.01 14.17 10.87
CA TYR A 585 -2.88 14.00 9.96
C TYR A 585 -1.77 13.13 10.60
N ALA A 586 -2.13 12.11 11.37
CA ALA A 586 -1.29 11.16 12.10
C ALA A 586 -0.60 11.73 13.37
N MET A 587 -0.36 13.03 13.47
CA MET A 587 0.34 13.66 14.61
C MET A 587 -0.61 14.39 15.58
N LYS A 588 -1.82 13.85 15.77
CA LYS A 588 -2.88 14.45 16.60
C LYS A 588 -3.27 15.84 16.06
N SER A 589 -3.13 16.89 16.87
CA SER A 589 -3.43 18.28 16.47
C SER A 589 -2.25 19.03 15.86
N LYS A 590 -1.04 18.45 15.84
CA LYS A 590 0.16 19.09 15.31
C LYS A 590 0.25 18.94 13.80
N ASN A 591 0.89 19.90 13.14
CA ASN A 591 1.26 19.74 11.74
C ASN A 591 2.27 18.59 11.62
N PRO A 592 2.00 17.53 10.87
CA PRO A 592 2.87 16.37 10.80
C PRO A 592 4.24 16.69 10.19
N VAL A 593 4.31 17.68 9.30
CA VAL A 593 5.58 18.08 8.64
C VAL A 593 6.58 18.69 9.64
N ASP A 594 6.08 19.27 10.75
CA ASP A 594 6.95 19.81 11.81
C ASP A 594 7.79 18.71 12.50
N SER A 595 7.38 17.44 12.40
CA SER A 595 8.10 16.28 12.96
C SER A 595 9.03 15.61 11.96
N VAL A 596 9.07 16.09 10.70
CA VAL A 596 9.89 15.52 9.63
C VAL A 596 11.20 16.29 9.52
N LYS A 597 12.31 15.58 9.33
CA LYS A 597 13.63 16.15 9.07
C LYS A 597 13.91 16.16 7.58
N PHE A 598 14.55 17.23 7.13
CA PHE A 598 14.88 17.45 5.74
C PHE A 598 16.38 17.72 5.55
N PHE A 599 16.88 17.48 4.35
CA PHE A 599 18.22 17.87 3.90
C PHE A 599 18.12 18.59 2.55
N GLN A 600 19.11 19.41 2.21
CA GLN A 600 19.14 20.15 0.94
C GLN A 600 19.82 19.30 -0.13
N ASP A 601 21.02 18.82 0.15
CA ASP A 601 21.86 18.05 -0.77
C ASP A 601 22.34 16.73 -0.15
N TYR A 602 22.66 15.76 -1.00
CA TYR A 602 23.10 14.44 -0.51
C TYR A 602 24.45 14.52 0.25
N GLY A 603 25.26 15.57 0.05
CA GLY A 603 26.46 15.85 0.82
C GLY A 603 26.21 16.40 2.23
N ASP A 604 25.00 16.80 2.58
CA ASP A 604 24.71 17.37 3.89
C ASP A 604 24.88 16.34 5.01
N GLU A 605 25.58 16.75 6.07
CA GLU A 605 25.72 15.98 7.31
C GLU A 605 24.70 16.38 8.39
N ARG A 606 23.92 17.43 8.16
CA ARG A 606 22.97 17.99 9.12
C ARG A 606 21.59 18.07 8.51
N SER A 607 20.60 17.67 9.28
CA SER A 607 19.18 17.80 8.94
C SER A 607 18.59 19.09 9.53
N PHE A 608 17.46 19.54 8.96
CA PHE A 608 16.73 20.71 9.44
C PHE A 608 15.21 20.47 9.36
N HIS A 609 14.45 21.33 10.03
CA HIS A 609 12.99 21.38 9.88
C HIS A 609 12.60 22.51 8.95
N ILE A 610 11.55 22.30 8.16
CA ILE A 610 10.98 23.34 7.29
C ILE A 610 9.80 23.97 8.02
N ASP A 611 9.85 25.30 8.23
CA ASP A 611 8.76 26.05 8.83
C ASP A 611 7.50 26.03 7.93
N LYS A 612 6.32 25.91 8.56
CA LYS A 612 5.02 25.88 7.87
C LYS A 612 4.86 27.04 6.88
N SER A 613 5.30 28.24 7.25
CA SER A 613 5.20 29.43 6.39
C SER A 613 6.02 29.35 5.11
N LYS A 614 7.06 28.53 5.11
CA LYS A 614 7.91 28.27 3.94
C LYS A 614 7.36 27.14 3.04
N VAL A 615 6.43 26.33 3.54
CA VAL A 615 5.82 25.27 2.75
C VAL A 615 4.71 25.83 1.87
N SER A 616 3.64 26.38 2.46
CA SER A 616 2.54 26.97 1.71
C SER A 616 1.62 27.78 2.64
N LEU A 617 1.07 28.87 2.13
CA LEU A 617 -0.01 29.62 2.78
C LEU A 617 -1.38 28.93 2.65
N LEU A 618 -1.49 27.89 1.81
CA LEU A 618 -2.72 27.14 1.59
C LEU A 618 -2.88 25.92 2.52
N LEU A 619 -1.98 25.75 3.48
CA LEU A 619 -2.10 24.68 4.48
C LEU A 619 -3.28 24.96 5.39
N PRO A 620 -4.02 23.90 5.85
CA PRO A 620 -5.12 24.06 6.76
C PRO A 620 -4.65 24.66 8.10
N ASN A 621 -5.55 25.39 8.75
CA ASN A 621 -5.26 25.94 10.09
C ASN A 621 -5.28 24.84 11.15
N SER A 622 -6.15 23.85 11.00
CA SER A 622 -6.30 22.72 11.92
C SER A 622 -5.95 21.40 11.23
N PHE A 623 -5.20 20.54 11.92
CA PHE A 623 -4.79 19.20 11.45
C PHE A 623 -5.58 18.08 12.13
N ILE A 624 -6.68 18.42 12.82
CA ILE A 624 -7.57 17.48 13.46
C ILE A 624 -9.02 17.92 13.25
N GLU A 625 -9.88 16.98 12.97
CA GLU A 625 -11.34 17.15 12.91
C GLU A 625 -12.00 16.12 13.81
N ARG A 626 -13.04 16.55 14.55
CA ARG A 626 -13.90 15.64 15.29
C ARG A 626 -15.34 15.78 14.84
N LYS A 627 -16.02 14.65 14.71
CA LYS A 627 -17.46 14.58 14.41
C LYS A 627 -18.13 13.62 15.38
N VAL A 628 -19.37 13.92 15.74
CA VAL A 628 -20.23 12.99 16.46
C VAL A 628 -21.35 12.57 15.52
N ARG A 629 -21.58 11.28 15.40
CA ARG A 629 -22.64 10.68 14.57
C ARG A 629 -23.52 9.80 15.40
N VAL A 630 -24.81 9.77 15.06
CA VAL A 630 -25.78 8.92 15.71
C VAL A 630 -26.48 8.01 14.69
N PHE A 631 -26.72 6.77 15.11
CA PHE A 631 -27.42 5.76 14.33
C PHE A 631 -28.59 5.22 15.16
N SER A 632 -29.73 4.93 14.53
CA SER A 632 -30.82 4.17 15.10
C SER A 632 -30.67 2.68 14.76
N LYS A 633 -30.73 1.81 15.75
CA LYS A 633 -30.76 0.36 15.55
C LYS A 633 -32.12 -0.11 15.03
N ASN A 634 -33.18 0.66 15.32
CA ASN A 634 -34.53 0.44 14.79
C ASN A 634 -34.75 1.32 13.54
N ARG A 635 -35.32 0.74 12.49
CA ARG A 635 -35.63 1.43 11.22
C ARG A 635 -37.00 2.07 11.18
N ASP A 636 -37.83 1.85 12.20
CA ASP A 636 -39.14 2.48 12.32
C ASP A 636 -38.97 4.00 12.29
N PRO A 637 -39.75 4.69 11.44
CA PRO A 637 -39.70 6.17 11.34
C PRO A 637 -39.87 6.89 12.70
N VAL A 638 -40.67 6.35 13.62
CA VAL A 638 -40.90 6.89 14.96
C VAL A 638 -39.59 6.89 15.77
N TYR A 639 -38.86 5.76 15.75
CA TYR A 639 -37.56 5.67 16.42
C TYR A 639 -36.52 6.59 15.78
N VAL A 640 -36.45 6.61 14.45
CA VAL A 640 -35.48 7.46 13.72
C VAL A 640 -35.71 8.93 14.01
N GLU A 641 -36.97 9.38 14.07
CA GLU A 641 -37.32 10.77 14.40
C GLU A 641 -37.02 11.08 15.86
N ALA A 642 -37.32 10.15 16.78
CA ALA A 642 -37.02 10.30 18.20
C ALA A 642 -35.49 10.43 18.46
N VAL A 643 -34.67 9.61 17.78
CA VAL A 643 -33.21 9.70 17.85
C VAL A 643 -32.73 11.05 17.30
N ALA A 644 -33.29 11.53 16.19
CA ALA A 644 -32.94 12.83 15.60
C ALA A 644 -33.21 13.97 16.60
N LYS A 645 -34.41 14.01 17.21
CA LYS A 645 -34.78 15.02 18.20
C LYS A 645 -33.91 14.97 19.45
N ALA A 646 -33.63 13.77 19.97
CA ALA A 646 -32.76 13.60 21.15
C ALA A 646 -31.34 14.13 20.85
N PHE A 647 -30.81 13.84 19.66
CA PHE A 647 -29.49 14.29 19.25
C PHE A 647 -29.42 15.80 19.01
N GLU A 648 -30.43 16.42 18.40
CA GLU A 648 -30.55 17.88 18.28
C GLU A 648 -30.65 18.56 19.64
N ASN A 649 -31.43 18.03 20.57
CA ASN A 649 -31.52 18.53 21.95
C ASN A 649 -30.18 18.45 22.65
N TYR A 650 -29.44 17.34 22.49
CA TYR A 650 -28.08 17.19 23.00
C TYR A 650 -27.16 18.29 22.45
N GLN A 651 -27.16 18.54 21.14
CA GLN A 651 -26.35 19.59 20.51
C GLN A 651 -26.66 20.98 21.10
N ARG A 652 -27.94 21.35 21.17
CA ARG A 652 -28.37 22.64 21.72
C ARG A 652 -27.97 22.81 23.20
N ARG A 653 -28.03 21.72 23.95
CA ARG A 653 -27.62 21.72 25.37
C ARG A 653 -26.12 21.94 25.55
N MET A 654 -25.31 21.26 24.74
CA MET A 654 -23.85 21.27 24.88
C MET A 654 -23.19 22.49 24.21
N TYR A 655 -23.63 22.86 23.01
CA TYR A 655 -22.99 23.89 22.17
C TYR A 655 -23.79 25.18 22.06
N LYS A 656 -24.96 25.28 22.66
CA LYS A 656 -25.86 26.46 22.63
C LYS A 656 -26.27 26.90 21.21
N GLN A 657 -26.04 26.12 20.21
CA GLN A 657 -26.34 26.37 18.78
C GLN A 657 -26.61 25.06 18.03
N GLU A 658 -27.21 25.17 16.86
CA GLU A 658 -27.39 24.02 15.96
C GLU A 658 -26.14 23.86 15.09
N LEU A 659 -25.42 22.75 15.26
CA LEU A 659 -24.17 22.45 14.55
C LEU A 659 -24.39 21.41 13.44
N GLN A 660 -25.49 21.49 12.69
CA GLN A 660 -25.81 20.46 11.70
C GLN A 660 -24.95 20.57 10.45
N LEU A 661 -24.28 19.48 10.07
CA LEU A 661 -23.55 19.36 8.80
C LEU A 661 -24.46 19.06 7.59
N THR A 662 -25.66 18.49 7.82
CA THR A 662 -26.57 18.09 6.75
C THR A 662 -28.01 18.39 7.14
N PRO A 663 -28.73 19.25 6.39
CA PRO A 663 -30.17 19.43 6.60
C PRO A 663 -30.89 18.09 6.46
N MET A 664 -31.75 17.74 7.40
CA MET A 664 -32.59 16.56 7.26
C MET A 664 -33.44 16.70 5.99
N ARG A 665 -33.29 15.81 5.00
CA ARG A 665 -34.24 15.72 3.90
C ARG A 665 -35.59 15.37 4.51
N LYS A 666 -36.53 16.31 4.54
CA LYS A 666 -37.95 15.99 4.75
C LYS A 666 -38.31 14.96 3.67
N ARG A 667 -38.57 13.71 4.05
CA ARG A 667 -39.16 12.74 3.16
C ARG A 667 -40.50 13.33 2.73
N ALA A 668 -40.67 13.59 1.43
CA ALA A 668 -41.97 13.86 0.87
C ALA A 668 -42.90 12.74 1.34
N ARG A 669 -43.96 13.07 2.09
CA ARG A 669 -45.07 12.17 2.35
C ARG A 669 -45.54 11.68 1.00
N SER A 670 -45.44 10.38 0.74
CA SER A 670 -46.03 9.77 -0.45
C SER A 670 -47.53 10.01 -0.37
N SER A 671 -48.09 10.65 -1.37
CA SER A 671 -49.52 10.91 -1.56
C SER A 671 -50.30 9.62 -1.86
N GLN A 672 -50.12 8.58 -1.08
CA GLN A 672 -50.80 7.27 -1.22
C GLN A 672 -51.73 6.89 -0.05
N ASP A 673 -51.91 7.80 0.95
CA ASP A 673 -52.84 7.58 2.05
C ASP A 673 -54.14 8.35 1.93
N GLU A 674 -54.45 8.90 0.72
CA GLU A 674 -55.76 9.43 0.41
C GLU A 674 -56.34 8.71 -0.84
N ARG A 675 -56.79 7.43 -0.66
CA ARG A 675 -57.89 6.83 -1.43
C ARG A 675 -58.47 5.64 -0.68
#